data_e589ce137170fdc59c2442377740df18
#
_entry.id   e589ce137170fdc59c2442377740df18
#
_cell.length_a   1.000
_cell.length_b   1.000
_cell.length_c   1.000
_cell.angle_alpha   90.00
_cell.angle_beta   90.00
_cell.angle_gamma   90.00
#
_symmetry.space_group_name_H-M   'P 1'
#
loop_
_entity.id
_entity.type
_entity.pdbx_description
1 polymer ?
#
loop_
_entity_poly.entity_id
_entity_poly.type
_entity_poly.pdbx_seq_one_letter_code
_entity_poly.pdbx_strand_id
1 'polypeptide(L)'
;MTRQEFLKHAGITGASLLLMNGTPMLGSGTHKPVSDAKAPNIGKPRSGEDIFKYIDRVNGSFDNTLYKQILGSANDFKEGDQTLNIAAANEQSRIHARLLLSNTNIKDLSNHNVFQDELSDLIVNSLPTNSKVDSWTLQQLKEFLLQSTEVDIKNIMPSLSSDTIACVVKLMSNDELIAIGNKVFNPLPNSNIGSKGYMGARVQPNSPTDNTEDISWQVFNAWSYAVGDVVLGTNPVSSEPESVAAIEKTLFDIISSFGLETTIPNCVLSHIDVQAEVERQHPGSTGIWFQSIAGTVNANTTFDVTIDKMLQYASLRNGHFGFYAETGQGADFTNGHAEGFDMVMHESRKYGFLRVLKQKISALKGDNNSWVHVNDVAGFIGPEVFRTKEQLVRCCLEDTVMGKLHGLTIGLDICSTLHMDVNLQDLDWCIEQVIPANPAYLMALPTKNDPMLSYLTTAFNNHVRIREDFGFKVNDAMWDFFKKLEVIDKEGHPTKHFGDPIWVYYKYRQAKNDTRSLEDIYNKGKAAISRIENRGVPIAQGYGKNYWDLKPELEKQVQYLYDDAKVSLWTEMQPVFVQSIPASLAIATASHNRKDYVYHPESGEVLNPDAINQVNSLKNTWETPPDIQIIISDGLNARALMDEGHLIPFLDGLTKALKSQGYSLSKQPIVITNGRVRAGYVCGELLFGNISNEPKPHGIIHVIGERPGSGHHNFSAYLTVAPNSVWQDKGSVDHNISKVVSGISDTALTPQLAITNTANILNALFLTQKTG
;
A
#
# COMPACT_ATOMS: atom_id res chain seq x y z
N MET A 1 14.77 27.75 -8.55
CA MET A 1 13.75 26.68 -8.39
C MET A 1 12.72 27.20 -7.41
N THR A 2 11.46 27.39 -7.80
CA THR A 2 10.42 27.91 -6.92
C THR A 2 10.02 26.86 -5.88
N ARG A 3 9.37 27.27 -4.77
CA ARG A 3 8.81 26.35 -3.76
C ARG A 3 7.93 25.26 -4.41
N GLN A 4 7.21 25.62 -5.49
CA GLN A 4 6.41 24.66 -6.27
C GLN A 4 7.28 23.68 -7.06
N GLU A 5 8.42 24.09 -7.59
CA GLU A 5 9.35 23.18 -8.30
C GLU A 5 10.11 22.27 -7.32
N PHE A 6 10.45 22.77 -6.12
CA PHE A 6 11.02 21.95 -5.05
C PHE A 6 10.01 20.91 -4.54
N LEU A 7 8.78 21.32 -4.30
CA LEU A 7 7.71 20.40 -3.88
C LEU A 7 7.38 19.35 -4.96
N LYS A 8 7.46 19.71 -6.24
CA LYS A 8 7.34 18.75 -7.34
C LYS A 8 8.43 17.68 -7.32
N HIS A 9 9.66 18.04 -6.99
CA HIS A 9 10.77 17.08 -6.90
C HIS A 9 10.82 16.34 -5.56
N ALA A 10 10.32 16.93 -4.49
CA ALA A 10 10.26 16.32 -3.16
C ALA A 10 9.01 15.42 -2.96
N GLY A 11 7.87 15.80 -3.53
CA GLY A 11 6.62 15.03 -3.45
C GLY A 11 6.67 13.67 -4.15
N ILE A 12 7.58 13.51 -5.09
CA ILE A 12 7.75 12.29 -5.89
C ILE A 12 8.25 11.10 -5.05
N THR A 13 8.99 11.35 -3.98
CA THR A 13 9.51 10.28 -3.10
C THR A 13 8.50 9.78 -2.07
N GLY A 14 7.47 10.57 -1.76
CA GLY A 14 6.54 10.27 -0.67
C GLY A 14 5.44 9.26 -1.02
N ALA A 15 4.87 9.33 -2.21
CA ALA A 15 3.62 8.62 -2.50
C ALA A 15 3.79 7.09 -2.64
N SER A 16 4.83 6.61 -3.28
CA SER A 16 5.09 5.17 -3.41
C SER A 16 5.60 4.56 -2.11
N LEU A 17 6.39 5.31 -1.34
CA LEU A 17 6.88 4.90 -0.01
C LEU A 17 5.80 4.98 1.08
N LEU A 18 4.77 5.79 0.93
CA LEU A 18 3.73 5.99 1.94
C LEU A 18 2.75 4.84 2.07
N LEU A 19 2.45 4.15 0.99
CA LEU A 19 1.80 2.84 1.06
C LEU A 19 2.77 1.77 1.57
N MET A 20 4.08 2.00 1.43
CA MET A 20 5.13 1.04 1.76
C MET A 20 5.54 1.00 3.22
N ASN A 21 5.48 2.08 3.97
CA ASN A 21 6.06 2.14 5.31
C ASN A 21 5.05 2.21 6.46
N GLY A 22 3.76 1.96 6.21
CA GLY A 22 2.75 1.80 7.27
C GLY A 22 2.81 2.84 8.40
N THR A 23 3.36 4.03 8.12
CA THR A 23 3.33 5.16 9.03
C THR A 23 2.12 6.00 8.70
N PRO A 24 1.16 6.14 9.61
CA PRO A 24 0.01 7.00 9.39
C PRO A 24 0.46 8.43 9.16
N MET A 25 0.10 8.98 8.01
CA MET A 25 0.13 10.43 7.81
C MET A 25 -1.13 11.02 8.45
N LEU A 26 -1.01 11.52 9.64
CA LEU A 26 -2.00 12.44 10.18
C LEU A 26 -1.75 13.82 9.55
N GLY A 27 -2.65 14.24 8.68
CA GLY A 27 -2.73 15.65 8.30
C GLY A 27 -2.86 16.52 9.55
N SER A 28 -2.48 17.79 9.46
CA SER A 28 -2.50 18.79 10.54
C SER A 28 -3.87 19.13 11.14
N GLY A 29 -4.84 18.23 11.01
CA GLY A 29 -6.01 18.22 11.86
C GLY A 29 -5.54 17.86 13.27
N THR A 30 -5.63 18.79 14.19
CA THR A 30 -5.49 18.54 15.62
C THR A 30 -6.50 17.48 16.04
N HIS A 31 -6.15 16.19 15.89
CA HIS A 31 -6.83 15.15 16.61
C HIS A 31 -6.51 15.40 18.08
N LYS A 32 -7.42 16.06 18.75
CA LYS A 32 -7.48 15.97 20.22
C LYS A 32 -7.50 14.49 20.54
N PRO A 33 -6.73 14.02 21.56
CA PRO A 33 -6.88 12.67 22.04
C PRO A 33 -8.37 12.42 22.24
N VAL A 34 -8.83 11.28 21.72
CA VAL A 34 -10.25 10.91 21.78
C VAL A 34 -10.72 11.11 23.20
N SER A 35 -11.50 12.16 23.41
CA SER A 35 -12.23 12.37 24.68
C SER A 35 -13.08 11.13 24.93
N ASP A 36 -13.52 10.87 26.16
CA ASP A 36 -14.43 9.81 26.61
C ASP A 36 -15.77 9.74 25.84
N ALA A 37 -15.77 9.98 24.55
CA ALA A 37 -16.92 9.88 23.66
C ALA A 37 -17.31 8.40 23.56
N LYS A 38 -18.47 8.07 24.09
CA LYS A 38 -19.03 6.72 24.05
C LYS A 38 -19.32 6.32 22.59
N ALA A 39 -18.95 5.11 22.24
CA ALA A 39 -19.32 4.50 20.96
C ALA A 39 -20.82 4.67 20.67
N PRO A 40 -21.24 4.90 19.41
CA PRO A 40 -22.63 5.19 19.04
C PRO A 40 -23.59 4.07 19.49
N ASN A 41 -24.60 4.43 20.23
CA ASN A 41 -25.69 3.52 20.65
C ASN A 41 -26.97 3.89 19.87
N ILE A 42 -27.13 3.30 18.69
CA ILE A 42 -28.28 3.57 17.83
C ILE A 42 -29.53 2.93 18.47
N GLY A 43 -30.46 3.77 18.85
CA GLY A 43 -31.72 3.35 19.46
C GLY A 43 -32.63 2.58 18.49
N LYS A 44 -33.62 1.86 19.04
CA LYS A 44 -34.53 1.02 18.23
C LYS A 44 -35.30 1.88 17.20
N PRO A 45 -35.24 1.57 15.90
CA PRO A 45 -36.04 2.23 14.88
C PRO A 45 -37.55 1.92 15.05
N ARG A 46 -38.40 2.83 14.61
CA ARG A 46 -39.83 2.57 14.37
C ARG A 46 -39.98 1.73 13.10
N SER A 47 -41.16 1.08 12.95
CA SER A 47 -41.45 0.30 11.73
C SER A 47 -41.34 1.15 10.47
N GLY A 48 -40.51 0.76 9.50
CA GLY A 48 -40.30 1.46 8.24
C GLY A 48 -39.58 2.83 8.37
N GLU A 49 -38.95 3.09 9.52
CA GLU A 49 -38.17 4.32 9.72
C GLU A 49 -36.83 4.23 8.98
N ASP A 50 -36.53 5.23 8.18
CA ASP A 50 -35.25 5.41 7.51
C ASP A 50 -34.29 6.30 8.32
N ILE A 51 -33.06 6.47 7.84
CA ILE A 51 -32.02 7.25 8.54
C ILE A 51 -32.49 8.68 8.78
N PHE A 52 -33.05 9.34 7.81
CA PHE A 52 -33.40 10.78 7.88
C PHE A 52 -34.56 11.03 8.84
N LYS A 53 -35.60 10.20 8.77
CA LYS A 53 -36.74 10.25 9.77
C LYS A 53 -36.27 9.94 11.17
N TYR A 54 -35.33 9.01 11.34
CA TYR A 54 -34.77 8.70 12.64
C TYR A 54 -34.00 9.89 13.21
N ILE A 55 -33.13 10.53 12.41
CA ILE A 55 -32.35 11.70 12.82
C ILE A 55 -33.29 12.84 13.20
N ASP A 56 -34.27 13.15 12.35
CA ASP A 56 -35.25 14.19 12.60
C ASP A 56 -36.03 13.92 13.92
N ARG A 57 -36.45 12.68 14.16
CA ARG A 57 -37.13 12.29 15.39
C ARG A 57 -36.29 12.43 16.66
N VAL A 58 -34.97 12.13 16.54
CA VAL A 58 -34.08 12.16 17.73
C VAL A 58 -33.56 13.56 17.99
N ASN A 59 -33.22 14.33 16.97
CA ASN A 59 -32.53 15.61 17.08
C ASN A 59 -33.42 16.81 16.67
N GLY A 60 -34.58 16.58 16.04
CA GLY A 60 -35.50 17.63 15.57
C GLY A 60 -35.07 18.27 14.26
N SER A 61 -33.89 17.96 13.75
CA SER A 61 -33.36 18.39 12.42
C SER A 61 -32.24 17.47 12.02
N PHE A 62 -31.81 17.57 10.72
CA PHE A 62 -30.68 16.79 10.24
C PHE A 62 -29.41 17.06 11.06
N ASP A 63 -28.75 15.99 11.49
CA ASP A 63 -27.50 15.99 12.25
C ASP A 63 -26.46 15.16 11.52
N ASN A 64 -25.43 15.80 11.00
CA ASN A 64 -24.38 15.17 10.25
C ASN A 64 -23.53 14.21 11.11
N THR A 65 -23.36 14.49 12.40
CA THR A 65 -22.63 13.59 13.32
C THR A 65 -23.38 12.29 13.51
N LEU A 66 -24.68 12.37 13.81
CA LEU A 66 -25.52 11.18 13.96
C LEU A 66 -25.66 10.41 12.62
N TYR A 67 -25.69 11.12 11.49
CA TYR A 67 -25.69 10.49 10.16
C TYR A 67 -24.43 9.65 9.94
N LYS A 68 -23.25 10.21 10.18
CA LYS A 68 -21.96 9.49 10.12
C LYS A 68 -21.93 8.28 11.06
N GLN A 69 -22.42 8.46 12.28
CA GLN A 69 -22.50 7.40 13.27
C GLN A 69 -23.43 6.25 12.85
N ILE A 70 -24.57 6.54 12.22
CA ILE A 70 -25.46 5.49 11.70
C ILE A 70 -24.79 4.74 10.56
N LEU A 71 -24.14 5.44 9.60
CA LEU A 71 -23.45 4.82 8.49
C LEU A 71 -22.30 3.92 8.94
N GLY A 72 -21.46 4.41 9.86
CA GLY A 72 -20.34 3.63 10.41
C GLY A 72 -20.80 2.47 11.30
N SER A 73 -21.88 2.67 12.11
CA SER A 73 -22.46 1.62 12.95
C SER A 73 -23.08 0.47 12.15
N ALA A 74 -23.41 0.68 10.88
CA ALA A 74 -23.93 -0.38 10.01
C ALA A 74 -22.84 -1.34 9.51
N ASN A 75 -21.56 -0.95 9.58
CA ASN A 75 -20.43 -1.80 9.21
C ASN A 75 -20.26 -2.98 10.18
N ASP A 76 -19.62 -4.04 9.72
CA ASP A 76 -18.94 -4.95 10.61
C ASP A 76 -17.82 -4.22 11.35
N PHE A 77 -17.53 -4.67 12.57
CA PHE A 77 -16.57 -3.96 13.44
C PHE A 77 -15.18 -3.89 12.81
N LYS A 78 -14.61 -2.70 12.80
CA LYS A 78 -13.21 -2.42 12.46
C LYS A 78 -12.63 -1.40 13.45
N GLU A 79 -11.37 -1.56 13.81
CA GLU A 79 -10.69 -0.68 14.78
C GLU A 79 -10.64 0.77 14.31
N GLY A 80 -10.44 1.00 13.01
CA GLY A 80 -10.43 2.35 12.45
C GLY A 80 -11.76 3.09 12.64
N ASP A 81 -12.88 2.44 12.38
CA ASP A 81 -14.21 3.02 12.62
C ASP A 81 -14.44 3.29 14.12
N GLN A 82 -13.90 2.43 15.00
CA GLN A 82 -13.96 2.66 16.46
C GLN A 82 -13.17 3.90 16.87
N THR A 83 -11.99 4.11 16.33
CA THR A 83 -11.15 5.28 16.63
C THR A 83 -11.85 6.59 16.24
N LEU A 84 -12.68 6.58 15.20
CA LEU A 84 -13.51 7.72 14.80
C LEU A 84 -14.79 7.87 15.61
N ASN A 85 -15.08 6.98 16.55
CA ASN A 85 -16.35 6.92 17.31
C ASN A 85 -17.59 6.77 16.42
N ILE A 86 -17.49 5.98 15.35
CA ILE A 86 -18.60 5.66 14.45
C ILE A 86 -18.93 4.15 14.41
N ALA A 87 -18.04 3.28 14.91
CA ALA A 87 -18.37 1.87 15.08
C ALA A 87 -19.47 1.67 16.12
N ALA A 88 -20.42 0.75 15.86
CA ALA A 88 -21.52 0.46 16.77
C ALA A 88 -21.03 0.04 18.15
N ALA A 89 -21.66 0.56 19.22
CA ALA A 89 -21.33 0.21 20.60
C ALA A 89 -21.53 -1.28 20.93
N ASN A 90 -22.42 -1.93 20.20
CA ASN A 90 -22.75 -3.35 20.38
C ASN A 90 -23.53 -3.86 19.16
N GLU A 91 -23.75 -5.18 19.09
CA GLU A 91 -24.46 -5.82 17.99
C GLU A 91 -25.90 -5.31 17.82
N GLN A 92 -26.60 -5.00 18.90
CA GLN A 92 -27.94 -4.45 18.81
C GLN A 92 -27.98 -3.07 18.14
N SER A 93 -26.99 -2.21 18.45
CA SER A 93 -26.80 -0.92 17.78
C SER A 93 -26.52 -1.10 16.28
N ARG A 94 -25.70 -2.08 15.91
CA ARG A 94 -25.43 -2.43 14.48
C ARG A 94 -26.69 -2.88 13.77
N ILE A 95 -27.48 -3.77 14.38
CA ILE A 95 -28.75 -4.22 13.82
C ILE A 95 -29.70 -3.02 13.60
N HIS A 96 -29.80 -2.12 14.54
CA HIS A 96 -30.64 -0.93 14.42
C HIS A 96 -30.16 -0.01 13.28
N ALA A 97 -28.86 0.23 13.17
CA ALA A 97 -28.27 1.02 12.09
C ALA A 97 -28.55 0.38 10.71
N ARG A 98 -28.39 -0.93 10.60
CA ARG A 98 -28.70 -1.69 9.35
C ARG A 98 -30.19 -1.65 9.02
N LEU A 99 -31.09 -1.68 10.00
CA LEU A 99 -32.55 -1.54 9.78
C LEU A 99 -32.88 -0.15 9.23
N LEU A 100 -32.30 0.92 9.80
CA LEU A 100 -32.46 2.27 9.28
C LEU A 100 -31.95 2.38 7.86
N LEU A 101 -30.75 1.89 7.61
CA LEU A 101 -30.12 1.93 6.32
C LEU A 101 -30.93 1.15 5.26
N SER A 102 -31.45 -0.04 5.61
CA SER A 102 -32.25 -0.88 4.72
C SER A 102 -33.54 -0.19 4.23
N ASN A 103 -34.17 0.64 5.09
CA ASN A 103 -35.38 1.39 4.77
C ASN A 103 -35.11 2.69 4.03
N THR A 104 -33.86 3.13 3.89
CA THR A 104 -33.51 4.40 3.26
C THR A 104 -33.59 4.29 1.75
N ASN A 105 -34.24 5.28 1.10
CA ASN A 105 -34.31 5.36 -0.34
C ASN A 105 -32.99 5.82 -0.96
N ILE A 106 -32.64 5.27 -2.12
CA ILE A 106 -31.44 5.63 -2.85
C ILE A 106 -31.42 7.10 -3.22
N LYS A 107 -32.56 7.67 -3.62
CA LYS A 107 -32.68 9.09 -3.94
C LYS A 107 -32.39 9.99 -2.74
N ASP A 108 -32.82 9.58 -1.53
CA ASP A 108 -32.57 10.37 -0.32
C ASP A 108 -31.09 10.36 0.05
N LEU A 109 -30.38 9.24 -0.13
CA LEU A 109 -28.92 9.19 -0.02
C LEU A 109 -28.23 10.11 -1.02
N SER A 110 -28.66 10.07 -2.27
CA SER A 110 -28.09 10.93 -3.34
C SER A 110 -28.31 12.42 -3.09
N ASN A 111 -29.40 12.79 -2.41
CA ASN A 111 -29.66 14.17 -1.99
C ASN A 111 -28.82 14.63 -0.79
N HIS A 112 -28.20 13.69 -0.07
CA HIS A 112 -27.37 13.93 1.11
C HIS A 112 -25.99 13.27 0.90
N ASN A 113 -25.30 13.68 -0.18
CA ASN A 113 -23.95 13.18 -0.46
C ASN A 113 -23.11 13.18 0.81
N VAL A 114 -22.47 12.03 1.07
CA VAL A 114 -21.62 11.83 2.26
C VAL A 114 -20.50 12.87 2.31
N PHE A 115 -19.85 13.11 1.18
CA PHE A 115 -18.85 14.15 1.04
C PHE A 115 -19.35 15.24 0.09
N GLN A 116 -18.94 16.49 0.33
CA GLN A 116 -19.19 17.65 -0.52
C GLN A 116 -17.85 18.18 -1.01
N ASP A 117 -17.19 17.41 -1.86
CA ASP A 117 -15.92 17.72 -2.47
C ASP A 117 -16.01 17.57 -4.01
N GLU A 118 -15.01 18.06 -4.71
CA GLU A 118 -14.92 17.98 -6.17
C GLU A 118 -14.99 16.53 -6.69
N LEU A 119 -14.50 15.56 -5.91
CA LEU A 119 -14.60 14.14 -6.23
C LEU A 119 -16.04 13.64 -6.21
N SER A 120 -16.87 14.10 -5.26
CA SER A 120 -18.30 13.82 -5.23
C SER A 120 -19.00 14.34 -6.48
N ASP A 121 -18.73 15.58 -6.82
CA ASP A 121 -19.33 16.21 -8.01
C ASP A 121 -18.94 15.46 -9.28
N LEU A 122 -17.67 15.09 -9.41
CA LEU A 122 -17.17 14.29 -10.53
C LEU A 122 -17.89 12.93 -10.63
N ILE A 123 -18.02 12.21 -9.53
CA ILE A 123 -18.66 10.88 -9.49
C ILE A 123 -20.14 11.01 -9.82
N VAL A 124 -20.85 11.94 -9.16
CA VAL A 124 -22.30 12.13 -9.36
C VAL A 124 -22.63 12.59 -10.79
N ASN A 125 -21.85 13.52 -11.34
CA ASN A 125 -22.04 14.01 -12.72
C ASN A 125 -21.76 12.93 -13.77
N SER A 126 -21.09 11.85 -13.42
CA SER A 126 -20.87 10.69 -14.30
C SER A 126 -22.06 9.74 -14.39
N LEU A 127 -23.05 9.90 -13.49
CA LEU A 127 -24.22 9.02 -13.43
C LEU A 127 -25.32 9.49 -14.40
N PRO A 128 -26.13 8.57 -14.96
CA PRO A 128 -27.30 8.92 -15.76
C PRO A 128 -28.36 9.60 -14.88
N THR A 129 -29.02 10.59 -15.44
CA THR A 129 -30.15 11.28 -14.79
C THR A 129 -31.41 10.42 -14.82
N ASN A 130 -32.21 10.46 -13.75
CA ASN A 130 -33.49 9.76 -13.61
C ASN A 130 -33.43 8.24 -13.75
N SER A 131 -32.78 7.60 -12.80
CA SER A 131 -32.63 6.14 -12.75
C SER A 131 -33.85 5.42 -12.17
N LYS A 132 -34.11 4.21 -12.65
CA LYS A 132 -35.15 3.33 -12.09
C LYS A 132 -34.90 3.00 -10.61
N VAL A 133 -33.65 2.98 -10.18
CA VAL A 133 -33.27 2.63 -8.81
C VAL A 133 -33.51 3.77 -7.82
N ASP A 134 -33.74 5.00 -8.26
CA ASP A 134 -33.91 6.16 -7.38
C ASP A 134 -35.08 5.99 -6.40
N SER A 135 -36.13 5.29 -6.80
CA SER A 135 -37.30 5.02 -5.96
C SER A 135 -37.15 3.79 -5.06
N TRP A 136 -36.05 3.04 -5.17
CA TRP A 136 -35.85 1.83 -4.38
C TRP A 136 -35.26 2.17 -3.00
N THR A 137 -35.59 1.33 -2.01
CA THR A 137 -34.83 1.28 -0.77
C THR A 137 -33.53 0.46 -0.96
N LEU A 138 -32.59 0.64 -0.07
CA LEU A 138 -31.37 -0.19 -0.11
C LEU A 138 -31.67 -1.69 0.11
N GLN A 139 -32.74 -2.02 0.87
CA GLN A 139 -33.20 -3.41 0.99
C GLN A 139 -33.67 -3.95 -0.37
N GLN A 140 -34.44 -3.19 -1.11
CA GLN A 140 -34.91 -3.60 -2.45
C GLN A 140 -33.74 -3.75 -3.43
N LEU A 141 -32.75 -2.86 -3.35
CA LEU A 141 -31.53 -3.01 -4.15
C LEU A 141 -30.77 -4.30 -3.77
N LYS A 142 -30.57 -4.58 -2.47
CA LYS A 142 -29.95 -5.82 -2.00
C LYS A 142 -30.66 -7.06 -2.54
N GLU A 143 -31.99 -7.11 -2.39
CA GLU A 143 -32.80 -8.23 -2.89
C GLU A 143 -32.69 -8.38 -4.40
N PHE A 144 -32.72 -7.28 -5.16
CA PHE A 144 -32.52 -7.31 -6.59
C PHE A 144 -31.15 -7.87 -6.98
N LEU A 145 -30.06 -7.43 -6.35
CA LEU A 145 -28.71 -7.94 -6.61
C LEU A 145 -28.59 -9.45 -6.33
N LEU A 146 -29.27 -9.93 -5.29
CA LEU A 146 -29.25 -11.36 -4.94
C LEU A 146 -30.08 -12.23 -5.90
N GLN A 147 -31.23 -11.74 -6.37
CA GLN A 147 -32.20 -12.54 -7.13
C GLN A 147 -32.04 -12.40 -8.66
N SER A 148 -31.48 -11.31 -9.14
CA SER A 148 -31.39 -11.01 -10.57
C SER A 148 -30.21 -11.70 -11.27
N THR A 149 -30.29 -11.73 -12.60
CA THR A 149 -29.21 -12.21 -13.45
C THR A 149 -28.08 -11.17 -13.55
N GLU A 150 -26.90 -11.59 -14.01
CA GLU A 150 -25.77 -10.68 -14.27
C GLU A 150 -26.18 -9.56 -15.23
N VAL A 151 -26.94 -9.88 -16.28
CA VAL A 151 -27.39 -8.92 -17.28
C VAL A 151 -28.27 -7.83 -16.64
N ASP A 152 -29.21 -8.23 -15.80
CA ASP A 152 -30.10 -7.30 -15.13
C ASP A 152 -29.34 -6.38 -14.17
N ILE A 153 -28.37 -6.94 -13.44
CA ILE A 153 -27.49 -6.18 -12.55
C ILE A 153 -26.67 -5.17 -13.35
N LYS A 154 -26.04 -5.59 -14.45
CA LYS A 154 -25.24 -4.71 -15.30
C LYS A 154 -26.04 -3.56 -15.89
N ASN A 155 -27.34 -3.75 -16.13
CA ASN A 155 -28.21 -2.69 -16.62
C ASN A 155 -28.44 -1.56 -15.61
N ILE A 156 -28.35 -1.85 -14.30
CA ILE A 156 -28.52 -0.81 -13.26
C ILE A 156 -27.19 -0.26 -12.73
N MET A 157 -26.09 -0.99 -12.87
CA MET A 157 -24.78 -0.60 -12.33
C MET A 157 -24.35 0.84 -12.70
N PRO A 158 -24.54 1.34 -13.96
CA PRO A 158 -24.20 2.70 -14.30
C PRO A 158 -24.94 3.76 -13.49
N SER A 159 -26.08 3.41 -12.89
CA SER A 159 -26.92 4.31 -12.09
C SER A 159 -26.61 4.28 -10.59
N LEU A 160 -25.75 3.37 -10.14
CA LEU A 160 -25.41 3.24 -8.73
C LEU A 160 -24.27 4.21 -8.37
N SER A 161 -24.53 5.13 -7.44
CA SER A 161 -23.50 5.97 -6.87
C SER A 161 -22.57 5.16 -5.94
N SER A 162 -21.39 5.69 -5.69
CA SER A 162 -20.45 5.07 -4.75
C SER A 162 -21.04 4.96 -3.35
N ASP A 163 -21.77 5.97 -2.89
CA ASP A 163 -22.45 5.97 -1.60
C ASP A 163 -23.54 4.87 -1.53
N THR A 164 -24.30 4.70 -2.61
CA THR A 164 -25.30 3.62 -2.71
C THR A 164 -24.65 2.23 -2.66
N ILE A 165 -23.55 2.03 -3.38
CA ILE A 165 -22.82 0.75 -3.39
C ILE A 165 -22.23 0.45 -2.03
N ALA A 166 -21.58 1.41 -1.37
CA ALA A 166 -21.07 1.25 -0.01
C ALA A 166 -22.19 0.88 0.97
N CYS A 167 -23.32 1.60 0.91
CA CYS A 167 -24.44 1.36 1.81
C CYS A 167 -25.09 -0.01 1.63
N VAL A 168 -25.26 -0.48 0.41
CA VAL A 168 -25.88 -1.80 0.17
C VAL A 168 -24.97 -2.94 0.60
N VAL A 169 -23.65 -2.81 0.43
CA VAL A 169 -22.66 -3.82 0.85
C VAL A 169 -22.67 -4.04 2.36
N LYS A 170 -22.87 -2.97 3.15
CA LYS A 170 -23.00 -3.04 4.62
C LYS A 170 -24.19 -3.89 5.09
N LEU A 171 -25.22 -4.05 4.25
CA LEU A 171 -26.40 -4.88 4.56
C LEU A 171 -26.22 -6.36 4.24
N MET A 172 -25.11 -6.74 3.62
CA MET A 172 -24.87 -8.10 3.15
C MET A 172 -24.03 -8.92 4.13
N SER A 173 -24.37 -10.20 4.26
CA SER A 173 -23.50 -11.19 4.90
C SER A 173 -22.33 -11.55 3.97
N ASN A 174 -21.33 -12.27 4.49
CA ASN A 174 -20.21 -12.76 3.66
C ASN A 174 -20.71 -13.71 2.56
N ASP A 175 -21.65 -14.59 2.85
CA ASP A 175 -22.24 -15.49 1.85
C ASP A 175 -22.98 -14.72 0.74
N GLU A 176 -23.68 -13.64 1.10
CA GLU A 176 -24.36 -12.78 0.13
C GLU A 176 -23.35 -12.00 -0.73
N LEU A 177 -22.24 -11.53 -0.14
CA LEU A 177 -21.14 -10.89 -0.89
C LEU A 177 -20.48 -11.89 -1.86
N ILE A 178 -20.21 -13.11 -1.42
CA ILE A 178 -19.69 -14.21 -2.27
C ILE A 178 -20.66 -14.49 -3.43
N ALA A 179 -21.95 -14.59 -3.14
CA ALA A 179 -22.97 -14.88 -4.17
C ALA A 179 -23.01 -13.79 -5.25
N ILE A 180 -22.88 -12.50 -4.89
CA ILE A 180 -22.84 -11.40 -5.84
C ILE A 180 -21.49 -11.34 -6.55
N GLY A 181 -20.38 -11.50 -5.81
CA GLY A 181 -19.04 -11.57 -6.38
C GLY A 181 -18.92 -12.62 -7.48
N ASN A 182 -19.49 -13.83 -7.26
CA ASN A 182 -19.51 -14.92 -8.24
C ASN A 182 -20.64 -14.80 -9.29
N LYS A 183 -21.28 -13.65 -9.38
CA LYS A 183 -22.34 -13.38 -10.36
C LYS A 183 -21.97 -12.26 -11.33
N VAL A 184 -21.22 -11.24 -10.89
CA VAL A 184 -20.87 -10.07 -11.69
C VAL A 184 -19.42 -10.14 -12.13
N PHE A 185 -19.17 -10.04 -13.44
CA PHE A 185 -17.85 -10.14 -14.05
C PHE A 185 -17.58 -9.01 -15.02
N ASN A 186 -16.44 -8.34 -14.89
CA ASN A 186 -16.01 -7.23 -15.74
C ASN A 186 -14.64 -7.56 -16.34
N PRO A 187 -14.56 -8.41 -17.38
CA PRO A 187 -13.27 -8.81 -17.94
C PRO A 187 -12.54 -7.64 -18.58
N LEU A 188 -11.22 -7.68 -18.55
CA LEU A 188 -10.38 -6.77 -19.32
C LEU A 188 -10.57 -7.02 -20.81
N PRO A 189 -10.61 -5.98 -21.64
CA PRO A 189 -10.84 -6.11 -23.09
C PRO A 189 -9.83 -7.09 -23.76
N ASN A 190 -10.34 -7.94 -24.62
CA ASN A 190 -9.58 -8.96 -25.35
C ASN A 190 -8.78 -9.93 -24.45
N SER A 191 -9.27 -10.21 -23.25
CA SER A 191 -8.65 -11.07 -22.26
C SER A 191 -9.70 -11.85 -21.47
N ASN A 192 -9.26 -12.90 -20.78
CA ASN A 192 -10.12 -13.66 -19.84
C ASN A 192 -9.97 -13.14 -18.39
N ILE A 193 -9.07 -12.19 -18.13
CA ILE A 193 -8.86 -11.65 -16.79
C ILE A 193 -10.13 -10.94 -16.31
N GLY A 194 -10.68 -11.38 -15.18
CA GLY A 194 -11.95 -10.90 -14.65
C GLY A 194 -13.19 -11.59 -15.22
N SER A 195 -13.03 -12.64 -16.04
CA SER A 195 -14.11 -13.53 -16.47
C SER A 195 -14.43 -14.57 -15.42
N LYS A 196 -15.64 -15.11 -15.47
CA LYS A 196 -16.08 -16.19 -14.58
C LYS A 196 -15.18 -17.43 -14.70
N GLY A 197 -14.70 -17.92 -13.55
CA GLY A 197 -13.85 -19.10 -13.50
C GLY A 197 -12.40 -18.87 -13.92
N TYR A 198 -11.99 -17.62 -14.10
CA TYR A 198 -10.59 -17.23 -14.29
C TYR A 198 -10.06 -16.52 -13.04
N MET A 199 -8.83 -16.82 -12.68
CA MET A 199 -8.09 -16.20 -11.60
C MET A 199 -6.68 -15.84 -12.09
N GLY A 200 -6.45 -14.56 -12.31
CA GLY A 200 -5.18 -14.04 -12.77
C GLY A 200 -4.15 -13.88 -11.64
N ALA A 201 -2.93 -13.56 -12.01
CA ALA A 201 -1.83 -13.29 -11.10
C ALA A 201 -1.09 -12.00 -11.51
N ARG A 202 -1.03 -11.04 -10.59
CA ARG A 202 -0.15 -9.88 -10.70
C ARG A 202 1.17 -10.23 -10.03
N VAL A 203 2.23 -10.39 -10.81
CA VAL A 203 3.57 -10.67 -10.26
C VAL A 203 4.19 -9.38 -9.71
N GLN A 204 4.68 -9.45 -8.48
CA GLN A 204 5.36 -8.35 -7.80
C GLN A 204 6.85 -8.69 -7.56
N PRO A 205 7.72 -8.49 -8.55
CA PRO A 205 9.13 -8.84 -8.44
C PRO A 205 9.91 -7.73 -7.70
N ASN A 206 9.65 -7.55 -6.42
CA ASN A 206 10.30 -6.51 -5.62
C ASN A 206 11.77 -6.82 -5.31
N SER A 207 12.59 -5.77 -5.29
CA SER A 207 13.99 -5.83 -4.85
C SER A 207 14.25 -4.73 -3.81
N PRO A 208 14.91 -5.03 -2.68
CA PRO A 208 15.21 -4.03 -1.66
C PRO A 208 16.19 -2.94 -2.11
N THR A 209 16.76 -3.05 -3.32
CA THR A 209 17.74 -2.10 -3.87
C THR A 209 17.50 -1.76 -5.34
N ASP A 210 16.29 -1.98 -5.87
CA ASP A 210 15.96 -1.81 -7.30
C ASP A 210 16.87 -2.62 -8.26
N ASN A 211 17.41 -3.74 -7.78
CA ASN A 211 18.31 -4.56 -8.56
C ASN A 211 17.59 -5.31 -9.66
N THR A 212 17.87 -4.98 -10.91
CA THR A 212 17.21 -5.55 -12.08
C THR A 212 17.46 -7.05 -12.26
N GLU A 213 18.55 -7.62 -11.69
CA GLU A 213 18.79 -9.07 -11.67
C GLU A 213 17.76 -9.75 -10.74
N ASP A 214 17.53 -9.20 -9.53
CA ASP A 214 16.54 -9.71 -8.58
C ASP A 214 15.14 -9.71 -9.20
N ILE A 215 14.79 -8.61 -9.85
CA ILE A 215 13.49 -8.39 -10.51
C ILE A 215 13.30 -9.41 -11.65
N SER A 216 14.28 -9.54 -12.53
CA SER A 216 14.21 -10.47 -13.68
C SER A 216 14.02 -11.93 -13.23
N TRP A 217 14.76 -12.36 -12.21
CA TRP A 217 14.71 -13.74 -11.77
C TRP A 217 13.40 -14.08 -11.05
N GLN A 218 12.77 -13.15 -10.39
CA GLN A 218 11.42 -13.34 -9.82
C GLN A 218 10.36 -13.50 -10.94
N VAL A 219 10.51 -12.81 -12.08
CA VAL A 219 9.65 -13.03 -13.26
C VAL A 219 9.86 -14.43 -13.84
N PHE A 220 11.10 -14.85 -14.05
CA PHE A 220 11.40 -16.21 -14.51
C PHE A 220 10.87 -17.26 -13.53
N ASN A 221 10.95 -16.98 -12.26
CA ASN A 221 10.43 -17.83 -11.20
C ASN A 221 8.88 -17.96 -11.28
N ALA A 222 8.15 -16.86 -11.40
CA ALA A 222 6.71 -16.87 -11.56
C ALA A 222 6.27 -17.69 -12.78
N TRP A 223 6.88 -17.44 -13.92
CA TRP A 223 6.56 -18.14 -15.16
C TRP A 223 6.93 -19.62 -15.14
N SER A 224 7.91 -20.02 -14.31
CA SER A 224 8.21 -21.44 -14.12
C SER A 224 7.08 -22.22 -13.43
N TYR A 225 6.22 -21.54 -12.66
CA TYR A 225 5.00 -22.10 -12.06
C TYR A 225 3.74 -21.85 -12.89
N ALA A 226 3.88 -21.37 -14.12
CA ALA A 226 2.77 -20.92 -14.95
C ALA A 226 1.89 -19.87 -14.23
N VAL A 227 2.53 -18.88 -13.58
CA VAL A 227 1.91 -17.79 -12.82
C VAL A 227 2.36 -16.45 -13.40
N GLY A 228 1.45 -15.46 -13.48
CA GLY A 228 1.75 -14.12 -13.96
C GLY A 228 1.19 -13.84 -15.35
N ASP A 229 -0.05 -13.37 -15.39
CA ASP A 229 -0.82 -13.14 -16.61
C ASP A 229 -1.53 -11.79 -16.64
N VAL A 230 -1.42 -10.98 -15.57
CA VAL A 230 -2.10 -9.67 -15.48
C VAL A 230 -1.14 -8.50 -15.70
N VAL A 231 -0.13 -8.40 -14.88
CA VAL A 231 0.89 -7.34 -14.96
C VAL A 231 2.17 -7.81 -14.25
N LEU A 232 3.32 -7.44 -14.79
CA LEU A 232 4.60 -7.50 -14.10
C LEU A 232 4.81 -6.14 -13.44
N GLY A 233 4.44 -6.04 -12.17
CA GLY A 233 4.40 -4.77 -11.45
C GLY A 233 5.31 -4.78 -10.24
N THR A 234 6.30 -3.88 -10.17
CA THR A 234 7.25 -3.79 -9.06
C THR A 234 7.18 -2.43 -8.37
N ASN A 235 7.36 -2.44 -7.06
CA ASN A 235 7.46 -1.23 -6.26
C ASN A 235 8.92 -0.74 -6.29
N PRO A 236 9.19 0.53 -6.66
CA PRO A 236 10.56 1.03 -6.67
C PRO A 236 10.99 1.47 -5.26
N VAL A 237 12.27 1.30 -4.95
CA VAL A 237 12.93 1.93 -3.79
C VAL A 237 13.24 3.39 -4.10
N SER A 238 13.70 3.65 -5.32
CA SER A 238 14.03 4.99 -5.79
C SER A 238 12.92 5.57 -6.66
N SER A 239 12.58 6.84 -6.44
CA SER A 239 11.67 7.61 -7.30
C SER A 239 12.40 8.36 -8.42
N GLU A 240 13.72 8.21 -8.55
CA GLU A 240 14.48 8.85 -9.61
C GLU A 240 14.08 8.24 -10.97
N PRO A 241 13.75 9.08 -11.98
CA PRO A 241 13.27 8.60 -13.28
C PRO A 241 14.21 7.59 -13.95
N GLU A 242 15.52 7.73 -13.80
CA GLU A 242 16.51 6.81 -14.36
C GLU A 242 16.45 5.42 -13.71
N SER A 243 16.24 5.34 -12.39
CA SER A 243 16.05 4.04 -11.70
C SER A 243 14.78 3.37 -12.16
N VAL A 244 13.68 4.11 -12.17
CA VAL A 244 12.38 3.63 -12.65
C VAL A 244 12.47 3.16 -14.10
N ALA A 245 13.11 3.94 -14.99
CA ALA A 245 13.30 3.58 -16.40
C ALA A 245 14.16 2.32 -16.58
N ALA A 246 15.16 2.10 -15.73
CA ALA A 246 15.99 0.89 -15.79
C ALA A 246 15.17 -0.36 -15.48
N ILE A 247 14.27 -0.29 -14.51
CA ILE A 247 13.36 -1.38 -14.14
C ILE A 247 12.34 -1.61 -15.27
N GLU A 248 11.68 -0.53 -15.76
CA GLU A 248 10.70 -0.62 -16.85
C GLU A 248 11.31 -1.30 -18.09
N LYS A 249 12.48 -0.85 -18.51
CA LYS A 249 13.20 -1.44 -19.64
C LYS A 249 13.55 -2.91 -19.43
N THR A 250 13.89 -3.29 -18.19
CA THR A 250 14.22 -4.69 -17.86
C THR A 250 12.98 -5.58 -17.98
N LEU A 251 11.84 -5.15 -17.43
CA LEU A 251 10.59 -5.89 -17.53
C LEU A 251 10.10 -5.95 -18.98
N PHE A 252 10.15 -4.83 -19.70
CA PHE A 252 9.76 -4.76 -21.11
C PHE A 252 10.65 -5.64 -21.99
N ASP A 253 11.97 -5.70 -21.73
CA ASP A 253 12.88 -6.57 -22.46
C ASP A 253 12.54 -8.07 -22.29
N ILE A 254 12.11 -8.47 -21.09
CA ILE A 254 11.64 -9.85 -20.85
C ILE A 254 10.35 -10.11 -21.65
N ILE A 255 9.36 -9.23 -21.55
CA ILE A 255 8.09 -9.33 -22.26
C ILE A 255 8.31 -9.41 -23.78
N SER A 256 9.08 -8.48 -24.33
CA SER A 256 9.32 -8.38 -25.79
C SER A 256 10.15 -9.53 -26.33
N SER A 257 11.07 -10.08 -25.54
CA SER A 257 11.84 -11.26 -25.94
C SER A 257 10.99 -12.48 -26.24
N PHE A 258 9.77 -12.54 -25.68
CA PHE A 258 8.81 -13.62 -25.91
C PHE A 258 7.62 -13.21 -26.80
N GLY A 259 7.60 -11.98 -27.31
CA GLY A 259 6.51 -11.45 -28.15
C GLY A 259 5.20 -11.29 -27.40
N LEU A 260 5.25 -10.84 -26.14
CA LEU A 260 4.10 -10.71 -25.24
C LEU A 260 3.65 -9.24 -25.03
N GLU A 261 4.15 -8.29 -25.82
CA GLU A 261 3.94 -6.84 -25.65
C GLU A 261 2.47 -6.42 -25.70
N THR A 262 1.61 -7.23 -26.32
CA THR A 262 0.16 -7.00 -26.37
C THR A 262 -0.63 -7.89 -25.42
N THR A 263 0.06 -8.77 -24.68
CA THR A 263 -0.57 -9.78 -23.82
C THR A 263 -0.48 -9.43 -22.34
N ILE A 264 0.68 -8.93 -21.90
CA ILE A 264 0.93 -8.56 -20.51
C ILE A 264 1.74 -7.26 -20.44
N PRO A 265 1.33 -6.26 -19.64
CA PRO A 265 2.10 -5.04 -19.44
C PRO A 265 3.16 -5.18 -18.35
N ASN A 266 4.19 -4.33 -18.43
CA ASN A 266 5.07 -3.99 -17.33
C ASN A 266 4.61 -2.70 -16.64
N CYS A 267 4.96 -2.55 -15.37
CA CYS A 267 4.66 -1.37 -14.57
C CYS A 267 5.64 -1.22 -13.41
N VAL A 268 6.18 -0.03 -13.20
CA VAL A 268 6.81 0.34 -11.94
C VAL A 268 5.83 1.23 -11.17
N LEU A 269 5.53 0.85 -9.93
CA LEU A 269 4.51 1.49 -9.11
C LEU A 269 5.04 2.80 -8.49
N SER A 270 5.49 3.71 -9.33
CA SER A 270 5.94 5.05 -8.95
C SER A 270 4.82 6.07 -9.12
N HIS A 271 5.00 7.26 -8.55
CA HIS A 271 4.06 8.37 -8.75
C HIS A 271 3.84 8.64 -10.24
N ILE A 272 2.62 8.99 -10.63
CA ILE A 272 2.24 9.16 -12.03
C ILE A 272 3.07 10.23 -12.76
N ASP A 273 3.53 11.27 -12.07
CA ASP A 273 4.43 12.29 -12.65
C ASP A 273 5.79 11.70 -13.01
N VAL A 274 6.31 10.74 -12.22
CA VAL A 274 7.55 10.03 -12.53
C VAL A 274 7.37 9.16 -13.76
N GLN A 275 6.25 8.44 -13.86
CA GLN A 275 5.95 7.62 -15.03
C GLN A 275 5.81 8.47 -16.30
N ALA A 276 5.16 9.65 -16.19
CA ALA A 276 5.07 10.60 -17.29
C ALA A 276 6.46 11.11 -17.73
N GLU A 277 7.36 11.37 -16.78
CA GLU A 277 8.74 11.77 -17.09
C GLU A 277 9.54 10.63 -17.71
N VAL A 278 9.39 9.40 -17.21
CA VAL A 278 10.00 8.19 -17.81
C VAL A 278 9.51 8.00 -19.24
N GLU A 279 8.21 8.11 -19.49
CA GLU A 279 7.63 8.01 -20.83
C GLU A 279 8.13 9.12 -21.76
N ARG A 280 8.32 10.35 -21.25
CA ARG A 280 8.89 11.46 -22.03
C ARG A 280 10.34 11.21 -22.43
N GLN A 281 11.16 10.64 -21.54
CA GLN A 281 12.58 10.35 -21.79
C GLN A 281 12.79 9.05 -22.58
N HIS A 282 11.92 8.07 -22.34
CA HIS A 282 12.02 6.71 -22.87
C HIS A 282 10.66 6.22 -23.39
N PRO A 283 10.13 6.79 -24.48
CA PRO A 283 8.81 6.47 -25.00
C PRO A 283 8.60 4.96 -25.22
N GLY A 284 7.47 4.44 -24.72
CA GLY A 284 7.09 3.04 -24.87
C GLY A 284 7.76 2.07 -23.89
N SER A 285 8.52 2.57 -22.92
CA SER A 285 9.14 1.69 -21.90
C SER A 285 8.15 1.24 -20.82
N THR A 286 7.12 2.02 -20.54
CA THR A 286 6.07 1.71 -19.55
C THR A 286 4.85 1.12 -20.24
N GLY A 287 4.48 -0.10 -19.90
CA GLY A 287 3.32 -0.78 -20.48
C GLY A 287 2.00 -0.16 -20.02
N ILE A 288 1.73 -0.19 -18.73
CA ILE A 288 0.55 0.39 -18.10
C ILE A 288 0.94 1.43 -17.04
N TRP A 289 0.26 2.57 -17.03
CA TRP A 289 0.52 3.60 -16.03
C TRP A 289 -0.19 3.30 -14.73
N PHE A 290 0.41 3.75 -13.65
CA PHE A 290 -0.03 3.46 -12.29
C PHE A 290 -0.24 4.73 -11.46
N GLN A 291 -1.21 4.69 -10.55
CA GLN A 291 -1.29 5.59 -9.39
C GLN A 291 -2.16 4.98 -8.28
N SER A 292 -1.71 5.10 -7.04
CA SER A 292 -2.57 4.90 -5.87
C SER A 292 -3.52 6.08 -5.71
N ILE A 293 -4.79 5.81 -5.41
CA ILE A 293 -5.84 6.81 -5.28
C ILE A 293 -6.55 6.73 -3.94
N ALA A 294 -7.00 7.88 -3.45
CA ALA A 294 -7.73 8.02 -2.20
C ALA A 294 -9.21 8.38 -2.42
N GLY A 295 -10.03 8.25 -1.38
CA GLY A 295 -11.48 8.45 -1.43
C GLY A 295 -11.94 9.90 -1.23
N THR A 296 -11.04 10.85 -0.97
CA THR A 296 -11.34 12.27 -0.82
C THR A 296 -10.33 13.13 -1.57
N VAL A 297 -10.73 14.37 -1.92
CA VAL A 297 -9.82 15.36 -2.53
C VAL A 297 -8.65 15.66 -1.59
N ASN A 298 -8.93 15.84 -0.31
CA ASN A 298 -7.90 16.16 0.68
C ASN A 298 -6.85 15.04 0.77
N ALA A 299 -7.27 13.78 0.86
CA ALA A 299 -6.35 12.65 0.90
C ALA A 299 -5.53 12.53 -0.41
N ASN A 300 -6.16 12.68 -1.57
CA ASN A 300 -5.43 12.67 -2.85
C ASN A 300 -4.40 13.81 -2.94
N THR A 301 -4.74 15.00 -2.43
CA THR A 301 -3.84 16.17 -2.46
C THR A 301 -2.58 15.94 -1.63
N THR A 302 -2.63 15.14 -0.55
CA THR A 302 -1.44 14.80 0.24
C THR A 302 -0.40 14.02 -0.57
N PHE A 303 -0.82 13.34 -1.63
CA PHE A 303 0.05 12.61 -2.56
C PHE A 303 0.34 13.38 -3.85
N ASP A 304 0.03 14.68 -3.91
CA ASP A 304 0.10 15.48 -5.14
C ASP A 304 -0.74 14.88 -6.30
N VAL A 305 -1.83 14.22 -5.97
CA VAL A 305 -2.79 13.63 -6.91
C VAL A 305 -4.05 14.50 -6.92
N THR A 306 -4.17 15.41 -7.88
CA THR A 306 -5.40 16.19 -8.07
C THR A 306 -6.31 15.53 -9.10
N ILE A 307 -7.61 15.82 -9.04
CA ILE A 307 -8.59 15.30 -10.01
C ILE A 307 -8.22 15.75 -11.43
N ASP A 308 -7.90 17.01 -11.61
CA ASP A 308 -7.52 17.57 -12.93
C ASP A 308 -6.26 16.88 -13.47
N LYS A 309 -5.24 16.67 -12.63
CA LYS A 309 -4.02 15.95 -13.01
C LYS A 309 -4.35 14.53 -13.51
N MET A 310 -5.17 13.78 -12.77
CA MET A 310 -5.55 12.43 -13.16
C MET A 310 -6.37 12.39 -14.43
N LEU A 311 -7.32 13.31 -14.61
CA LEU A 311 -8.09 13.44 -15.85
C LEU A 311 -7.21 13.82 -17.04
N GLN A 312 -6.22 14.67 -16.83
CA GLN A 312 -5.23 15.04 -17.86
C GLN A 312 -4.40 13.82 -18.27
N TYR A 313 -3.82 13.09 -17.31
CA TYR A 313 -3.04 11.89 -17.61
C TYR A 313 -3.91 10.78 -18.25
N ALA A 314 -5.13 10.58 -17.77
CA ALA A 314 -6.07 9.65 -18.39
C ALA A 314 -6.29 9.99 -19.88
N SER A 315 -6.34 11.29 -20.22
CA SER A 315 -6.52 11.74 -21.60
C SER A 315 -5.32 11.44 -22.54
N LEU A 316 -4.16 11.13 -21.99
CA LEU A 316 -2.98 10.74 -22.76
C LEU A 316 -2.89 9.22 -22.99
N ARG A 317 -3.69 8.41 -22.28
CA ARG A 317 -3.63 6.94 -22.33
C ARG A 317 -4.44 6.37 -23.49
N ASN A 318 -3.83 6.30 -24.67
CA ASN A 318 -4.45 5.82 -25.90
C ASN A 318 -3.99 4.40 -26.31
N GLY A 319 -3.13 3.72 -25.54
CA GLY A 319 -2.65 2.37 -25.78
C GLY A 319 -3.64 1.26 -25.38
N HIS A 320 -3.34 0.01 -25.72
CA HIS A 320 -4.09 -1.17 -25.27
C HIS A 320 -4.12 -1.25 -23.74
N PHE A 321 -3.00 -0.99 -23.08
CA PHE A 321 -2.90 -0.87 -21.64
C PHE A 321 -3.12 0.58 -21.22
N GLY A 322 -4.20 0.83 -20.49
CA GLY A 322 -4.59 2.18 -20.08
C GLY A 322 -4.04 2.57 -18.71
N PHE A 323 -4.69 2.08 -17.65
CA PHE A 323 -4.38 2.53 -16.29
C PHE A 323 -4.58 1.42 -15.25
N TYR A 324 -3.62 1.32 -14.32
CA TYR A 324 -3.67 0.46 -13.16
C TYR A 324 -3.72 1.31 -11.89
N ALA A 325 -4.67 1.03 -11.00
CA ALA A 325 -4.76 1.69 -9.71
C ALA A 325 -4.54 0.71 -8.56
N GLU A 326 -3.98 1.19 -7.47
CA GLU A 326 -4.04 0.51 -6.17
C GLU A 326 -4.84 1.34 -5.18
N THR A 327 -5.59 0.65 -4.34
CA THR A 327 -6.37 1.19 -3.23
C THR A 327 -6.10 0.38 -1.98
N GLY A 328 -6.71 0.73 -0.87
CA GLY A 328 -6.63 -0.05 0.36
C GLY A 328 -7.62 0.51 1.36
N GLN A 329 -8.53 -0.34 1.83
CA GLN A 329 -9.54 0.05 2.80
C GLN A 329 -8.85 0.54 4.09
N GLY A 330 -9.16 1.77 4.50
CA GLY A 330 -8.54 2.42 5.66
C GLY A 330 -7.36 3.36 5.33
N ALA A 331 -6.89 3.44 4.07
CA ALA A 331 -5.79 4.33 3.71
C ALA A 331 -6.10 5.82 3.99
N ASP A 332 -7.32 6.26 3.73
CA ASP A 332 -7.75 7.64 4.05
C ASP A 332 -7.73 7.90 5.56
N PHE A 333 -8.08 6.91 6.36
CA PHE A 333 -8.01 6.98 7.82
C PHE A 333 -6.54 7.18 8.30
N THR A 334 -5.62 6.35 7.84
CA THR A 334 -4.21 6.42 8.26
C THR A 334 -3.52 7.69 7.77
N ASN A 335 -4.03 8.29 6.69
CA ASN A 335 -3.56 9.59 6.19
C ASN A 335 -4.19 10.80 6.90
N GLY A 336 -5.04 10.58 7.90
CA GLY A 336 -5.68 11.65 8.67
C GLY A 336 -6.86 12.34 7.96
N HIS A 337 -7.35 11.78 6.86
CA HIS A 337 -8.43 12.33 6.04
C HIS A 337 -9.69 11.46 6.04
N ALA A 338 -9.95 10.75 7.13
CA ALA A 338 -11.19 9.99 7.30
C ALA A 338 -12.44 10.88 7.38
N GLU A 339 -12.30 12.15 7.78
CA GLU A 339 -13.36 13.16 7.84
C GLU A 339 -14.62 12.72 8.62
N GLY A 340 -14.44 11.70 9.48
CA GLY A 340 -15.49 11.12 10.32
C GLY A 340 -16.39 10.13 9.62
N PHE A 341 -16.08 9.71 8.40
CA PHE A 341 -16.78 8.65 7.68
C PHE A 341 -16.02 7.33 7.71
N ASP A 342 -16.74 6.24 7.54
CA ASP A 342 -16.23 4.89 7.64
C ASP A 342 -15.43 4.46 6.40
N MET A 343 -14.60 3.44 6.60
CA MET A 343 -13.66 2.97 5.59
C MET A 343 -14.32 2.41 4.33
N VAL A 344 -15.50 1.80 4.45
CA VAL A 344 -16.25 1.24 3.29
C VAL A 344 -16.74 2.36 2.38
N MET A 345 -17.16 3.50 2.96
CA MET A 345 -17.55 4.69 2.18
C MET A 345 -16.37 5.26 1.40
N HIS A 346 -15.22 5.43 2.05
CA HIS A 346 -14.02 5.91 1.39
C HIS A 346 -13.58 4.99 0.25
N GLU A 347 -13.55 3.68 0.48
CA GLU A 347 -13.10 2.71 -0.51
C GLU A 347 -14.02 2.70 -1.74
N SER A 348 -15.32 2.69 -1.54
CA SER A 348 -16.30 2.77 -2.63
C SER A 348 -16.10 4.01 -3.51
N ARG A 349 -15.72 5.14 -2.93
CA ARG A 349 -15.47 6.39 -3.66
C ARG A 349 -14.21 6.30 -4.52
N LYS A 350 -13.16 5.59 -4.09
CA LYS A 350 -11.97 5.30 -4.92
C LYS A 350 -12.38 4.55 -6.18
N TYR A 351 -13.24 3.55 -6.04
CA TYR A 351 -13.78 2.84 -7.21
C TYR A 351 -14.66 3.72 -8.09
N GLY A 352 -15.42 4.64 -7.50
CA GLY A 352 -16.15 5.66 -8.24
C GLY A 352 -15.25 6.57 -9.06
N PHE A 353 -14.15 7.04 -8.47
CA PHE A 353 -13.14 7.83 -9.17
C PHE A 353 -12.52 7.05 -10.34
N LEU A 354 -12.09 5.82 -10.08
CA LEU A 354 -11.52 4.98 -11.14
C LEU A 354 -12.51 4.65 -12.25
N ARG A 355 -13.82 4.50 -11.93
CA ARG A 355 -14.87 4.36 -12.94
C ARG A 355 -14.91 5.57 -13.88
N VAL A 356 -14.79 6.79 -13.36
CA VAL A 356 -14.73 8.01 -14.17
C VAL A 356 -13.47 8.05 -15.03
N LEU A 357 -12.30 7.72 -14.47
CA LEU A 357 -11.06 7.63 -15.25
C LEU A 357 -11.17 6.58 -16.38
N LYS A 358 -11.78 5.42 -16.10
CA LYS A 358 -12.05 4.39 -17.11
C LYS A 358 -12.95 4.90 -18.23
N GLN A 359 -14.03 5.61 -17.90
CA GLN A 359 -14.92 6.25 -18.88
C GLN A 359 -14.16 7.27 -19.73
N LYS A 360 -13.30 8.09 -19.12
CA LYS A 360 -12.48 9.08 -19.81
C LYS A 360 -11.52 8.43 -20.81
N ILE A 361 -10.80 7.39 -20.39
CA ILE A 361 -9.87 6.64 -21.25
C ILE A 361 -10.62 5.97 -22.41
N SER A 362 -11.77 5.37 -22.13
CA SER A 362 -12.61 4.71 -23.14
C SER A 362 -13.18 5.67 -24.17
N ALA A 363 -13.60 6.88 -23.74
CA ALA A 363 -14.18 7.90 -24.64
C ALA A 363 -13.17 8.39 -25.69
N LEU A 364 -11.88 8.39 -25.41
CA LEU A 364 -10.83 8.84 -26.33
C LEU A 364 -10.68 7.94 -27.56
N LYS A 365 -11.06 6.67 -27.45
CA LYS A 365 -10.87 5.67 -28.50
C LYS A 365 -12.12 5.33 -29.30
N GLY A 366 -13.29 5.72 -28.82
CA GLY A 366 -14.56 5.28 -29.39
C GLY A 366 -14.84 3.77 -29.22
N ASP A 367 -13.96 3.07 -28.55
CA ASP A 367 -14.10 1.66 -28.17
C ASP A 367 -13.58 1.41 -26.74
N ASN A 368 -14.19 0.50 -26.02
CA ASN A 368 -13.82 0.13 -24.63
C ASN A 368 -12.60 -0.80 -24.57
N ASN A 369 -11.58 -0.59 -25.41
CA ASN A 369 -10.50 -1.59 -25.60
C ASN A 369 -9.25 -1.34 -24.76
N SER A 370 -9.22 -0.34 -23.88
CA SER A 370 -8.09 -0.13 -22.96
C SER A 370 -8.29 -0.85 -21.64
N TRP A 371 -7.22 -1.48 -21.13
CA TRP A 371 -7.23 -2.06 -19.81
C TRP A 371 -7.26 -0.96 -18.75
N VAL A 372 -8.25 -1.02 -17.89
CA VAL A 372 -8.31 -0.23 -16.65
C VAL A 372 -8.73 -1.16 -15.54
N HIS A 373 -7.86 -1.36 -14.57
CA HIS A 373 -8.11 -2.28 -13.46
C HIS A 373 -7.56 -1.75 -12.14
N VAL A 374 -8.01 -2.33 -11.06
CA VAL A 374 -7.64 -1.95 -9.70
C VAL A 374 -7.23 -3.17 -8.90
N ASN A 375 -6.28 -2.98 -7.99
CA ASN A 375 -5.93 -3.93 -6.95
C ASN A 375 -6.24 -3.30 -5.59
N ASP A 376 -7.06 -3.94 -4.78
CA ASP A 376 -7.21 -3.57 -3.38
C ASP A 376 -6.14 -4.27 -2.55
N VAL A 377 -5.39 -3.50 -1.77
CA VAL A 377 -4.31 -3.97 -0.88
C VAL A 377 -4.88 -4.13 0.53
N ALA A 378 -5.63 -5.21 0.72
CA ALA A 378 -6.31 -5.50 1.96
C ALA A 378 -5.34 -5.95 3.06
N GLY A 379 -5.35 -5.27 4.20
CA GLY A 379 -4.54 -5.65 5.37
C GLY A 379 -3.11 -5.10 5.40
N PHE A 380 -2.67 -4.40 4.37
CA PHE A 380 -1.33 -3.79 4.35
C PHE A 380 -1.19 -2.61 5.33
N ILE A 381 -2.28 -1.91 5.62
CA ILE A 381 -2.29 -0.71 6.46
C ILE A 381 -1.82 -1.04 7.88
N GLY A 382 -2.48 -2.00 8.56
CA GLY A 382 -2.05 -2.45 9.85
C GLY A 382 -3.17 -2.60 10.88
N PRO A 383 -2.82 -2.93 12.15
CA PRO A 383 -3.77 -3.29 13.19
C PRO A 383 -4.61 -2.11 13.72
N GLU A 384 -4.28 -0.88 13.39
CA GLU A 384 -5.07 0.31 13.70
C GLU A 384 -6.32 0.42 12.82
N VAL A 385 -6.35 -0.28 11.68
CA VAL A 385 -7.48 -0.32 10.76
C VAL A 385 -8.37 -1.53 11.04
N PHE A 386 -7.79 -2.73 11.02
CA PHE A 386 -8.39 -3.98 11.47
C PHE A 386 -7.29 -5.02 11.79
N ARG A 387 -7.61 -6.06 12.58
CA ARG A 387 -6.59 -6.93 13.19
C ARG A 387 -6.72 -8.39 12.83
N THR A 388 -7.96 -8.89 12.67
CA THR A 388 -8.23 -10.32 12.62
C THR A 388 -8.40 -10.82 11.20
N LYS A 389 -8.27 -12.12 11.03
CA LYS A 389 -8.49 -12.79 9.75
C LYS A 389 -9.92 -12.68 9.24
N GLU A 390 -10.90 -12.65 10.15
CA GLU A 390 -12.31 -12.49 9.80
C GLU A 390 -12.57 -11.08 9.24
N GLN A 391 -11.93 -10.06 9.81
CA GLN A 391 -11.99 -8.69 9.30
C GLN A 391 -11.30 -8.58 7.93
N LEU A 392 -10.16 -9.25 7.74
CA LEU A 392 -9.47 -9.32 6.45
C LEU A 392 -10.36 -9.95 5.37
N VAL A 393 -10.98 -11.09 5.66
CA VAL A 393 -11.95 -11.73 4.74
C VAL A 393 -13.10 -10.78 4.42
N ARG A 394 -13.66 -10.13 5.44
CA ARG A 394 -14.76 -9.18 5.25
C ARG A 394 -14.36 -8.01 4.35
N CYS A 395 -13.21 -7.41 4.57
CA CYS A 395 -12.65 -6.36 3.73
C CYS A 395 -12.53 -6.81 2.26
N CYS A 396 -11.86 -7.92 2.01
CA CYS A 396 -11.67 -8.46 0.67
C CYS A 396 -12.99 -8.74 -0.07
N LEU A 397 -14.02 -9.21 0.63
CA LEU A 397 -15.33 -9.49 0.05
C LEU A 397 -16.11 -8.20 -0.26
N GLU A 398 -16.07 -7.21 0.63
CA GLU A 398 -16.66 -5.88 0.44
C GLU A 398 -16.05 -5.22 -0.82
N ASP A 399 -14.72 -5.21 -0.90
CA ASP A 399 -13.98 -4.54 -1.96
C ASP A 399 -14.16 -5.25 -3.32
N THR A 400 -14.16 -6.59 -3.33
CA THR A 400 -14.49 -7.35 -4.54
C THR A 400 -15.86 -6.97 -5.08
N VAL A 401 -16.89 -6.91 -4.23
CA VAL A 401 -18.25 -6.61 -4.66
C VAL A 401 -18.38 -5.14 -5.06
N MET A 402 -17.81 -4.20 -4.28
CA MET A 402 -17.85 -2.78 -4.60
C MET A 402 -17.16 -2.49 -5.93
N GLY A 403 -15.95 -3.01 -6.14
CA GLY A 403 -15.24 -2.85 -7.42
C GLY A 403 -16.03 -3.41 -8.61
N LYS A 404 -16.60 -4.61 -8.46
CA LYS A 404 -17.43 -5.24 -9.51
C LYS A 404 -18.68 -4.43 -9.81
N LEU A 405 -19.39 -3.90 -8.80
CA LEU A 405 -20.58 -3.07 -9.00
C LEU A 405 -20.27 -1.69 -9.62
N HIS A 406 -19.03 -1.20 -9.47
CA HIS A 406 -18.55 -0.03 -10.22
C HIS A 406 -18.15 -0.35 -11.66
N GLY A 407 -18.26 -1.60 -12.11
CA GLY A 407 -17.90 -2.02 -13.47
C GLY A 407 -16.39 -2.14 -13.68
N LEU A 408 -15.63 -2.35 -12.61
CA LEU A 408 -14.18 -2.49 -12.64
C LEU A 408 -13.75 -3.95 -12.66
N THR A 409 -12.61 -4.22 -13.28
CA THR A 409 -11.84 -5.44 -13.10
C THR A 409 -11.02 -5.27 -11.84
N ILE A 410 -11.40 -5.96 -10.76
CA ILE A 410 -10.77 -5.83 -9.45
C ILE A 410 -10.02 -7.08 -9.05
N GLY A 411 -8.74 -6.91 -8.74
CA GLY A 411 -7.88 -7.88 -8.07
C GLY A 411 -7.70 -7.54 -6.60
N LEU A 412 -7.12 -8.48 -5.87
CA LEU A 412 -6.86 -8.35 -4.45
C LEU A 412 -5.40 -8.67 -4.13
N ASP A 413 -4.87 -7.92 -3.20
CA ASP A 413 -3.75 -8.35 -2.38
C ASP A 413 -4.30 -8.81 -1.02
N ILE A 414 -4.59 -10.11 -0.89
CA ILE A 414 -5.01 -10.70 0.37
C ILE A 414 -3.77 -10.78 1.24
N CYS A 415 -3.54 -9.76 2.04
CA CYS A 415 -2.27 -9.59 2.72
C CYS A 415 -2.42 -9.21 4.20
N SER A 416 -1.36 -9.37 4.93
CA SER A 416 -1.29 -8.94 6.33
C SER A 416 0.09 -8.40 6.66
N THR A 417 0.13 -7.45 7.57
CA THR A 417 1.37 -7.01 8.20
C THR A 417 1.63 -7.87 9.43
N LEU A 418 2.91 -8.00 9.80
CA LEU A 418 3.33 -8.90 10.89
C LEU A 418 2.84 -8.48 12.28
N HIS A 419 2.34 -7.27 12.42
CA HIS A 419 1.75 -6.78 13.67
C HIS A 419 0.22 -6.98 13.76
N MET A 420 -0.40 -7.52 12.71
CA MET A 420 -1.78 -8.01 12.76
C MET A 420 -1.84 -9.42 13.40
N ASP A 421 -3.04 -9.80 13.85
CA ASP A 421 -3.31 -11.13 14.42
C ASP A 421 -3.67 -12.13 13.29
N VAL A 422 -2.85 -12.15 12.23
CA VAL A 422 -2.98 -13.02 11.06
C VAL A 422 -1.65 -13.69 10.81
N ASN A 423 -1.58 -15.00 11.02
CA ASN A 423 -0.38 -15.80 10.78
C ASN A 423 -0.36 -16.39 9.36
N LEU A 424 0.68 -17.17 9.03
CA LEU A 424 0.83 -17.80 7.70
C LEU A 424 -0.32 -18.73 7.35
N GLN A 425 -0.84 -19.50 8.31
CA GLN A 425 -1.96 -20.43 8.14
C GLN A 425 -3.30 -19.67 8.07
N ASP A 426 -3.45 -18.61 8.87
CA ASP A 426 -4.62 -17.74 8.80
C ASP A 426 -4.73 -17.07 7.44
N LEU A 427 -3.60 -16.70 6.82
CA LEU A 427 -3.60 -16.13 5.47
C LEU A 427 -4.09 -17.13 4.42
N ASP A 428 -3.68 -18.42 4.50
CA ASP A 428 -4.21 -19.46 3.63
C ASP A 428 -5.72 -19.64 3.81
N TRP A 429 -6.18 -19.62 5.06
CA TRP A 429 -7.60 -19.66 5.35
C TRP A 429 -8.35 -18.45 4.76
N CYS A 430 -7.81 -17.23 4.86
CA CYS A 430 -8.42 -16.05 4.25
C CYS A 430 -8.57 -16.21 2.73
N ILE A 431 -7.53 -16.71 2.07
CA ILE A 431 -7.55 -16.98 0.62
C ILE A 431 -8.73 -17.94 0.30
N GLU A 432 -8.86 -19.06 1.02
CA GLU A 432 -9.92 -20.04 0.82
C GLU A 432 -11.33 -19.45 1.02
N GLN A 433 -11.50 -18.50 1.95
CA GLN A 433 -12.78 -17.83 2.18
C GLN A 433 -13.14 -16.81 1.10
N VAL A 434 -12.14 -16.13 0.50
CA VAL A 434 -12.36 -15.06 -0.46
C VAL A 434 -12.50 -15.56 -1.90
N ILE A 435 -11.75 -16.59 -2.27
CA ILE A 435 -11.70 -17.13 -3.64
C ILE A 435 -13.09 -17.46 -4.25
N PRO A 436 -14.08 -17.95 -3.51
CA PRO A 436 -15.42 -18.20 -4.07
C PRO A 436 -16.12 -16.95 -4.61
N ALA A 437 -15.74 -15.73 -4.19
CA ALA A 437 -16.25 -14.49 -4.76
C ALA A 437 -15.63 -14.14 -6.13
N ASN A 438 -14.63 -14.92 -6.57
CA ASN A 438 -13.93 -14.82 -7.84
C ASN A 438 -13.42 -13.40 -8.14
N PRO A 439 -12.52 -12.79 -7.32
CA PRO A 439 -11.79 -11.60 -7.74
C PRO A 439 -11.06 -11.88 -9.06
N ALA A 440 -10.73 -10.82 -9.81
CA ALA A 440 -10.16 -10.99 -11.16
C ALA A 440 -8.74 -11.59 -11.12
N TYR A 441 -7.97 -11.27 -10.09
CA TYR A 441 -6.61 -11.75 -9.88
C TYR A 441 -6.17 -11.56 -8.43
N LEU A 442 -5.08 -12.20 -8.07
CA LEU A 442 -4.39 -11.99 -6.80
C LEU A 442 -2.94 -11.54 -7.03
N MET A 443 -2.34 -10.98 -5.97
CA MET A 443 -0.89 -10.74 -5.91
C MET A 443 -0.12 -12.06 -6.02
N ALA A 444 1.11 -12.03 -6.51
CA ALA A 444 1.95 -13.22 -6.65
C ALA A 444 3.43 -12.93 -6.37
N LEU A 445 3.96 -13.60 -5.34
CA LEU A 445 5.36 -13.55 -4.93
C LEU A 445 6.01 -14.93 -4.98
N PRO A 446 7.37 -15.02 -4.98
CA PRO A 446 8.05 -16.32 -4.87
C PRO A 446 7.65 -17.11 -3.60
N THR A 447 7.55 -16.41 -2.47
CA THR A 447 7.07 -16.91 -1.19
C THR A 447 6.05 -15.92 -0.61
N LYS A 448 5.47 -16.23 0.54
CA LYS A 448 4.50 -15.32 1.18
C LYS A 448 5.11 -14.02 1.70
N ASN A 449 6.43 -13.97 1.88
CA ASN A 449 7.13 -12.81 2.42
C ASN A 449 7.61 -11.90 1.28
N ASP A 450 7.21 -10.63 1.30
CA ASP A 450 7.78 -9.63 0.39
C ASP A 450 9.19 -9.21 0.85
N PRO A 451 10.22 -9.32 -0.02
CA PRO A 451 11.61 -9.07 0.36
C PRO A 451 11.92 -7.59 0.59
N MET A 452 11.04 -6.69 0.23
CA MET A 452 11.21 -5.24 0.33
C MET A 452 10.19 -4.62 1.27
N LEU A 453 8.88 -4.93 1.09
CA LEU A 453 7.79 -4.29 1.82
C LEU A 453 7.50 -4.92 3.17
N SER A 454 8.10 -6.06 3.47
CA SER A 454 8.02 -6.71 4.79
C SER A 454 6.57 -6.99 5.22
N TYR A 455 5.78 -7.58 4.33
CA TYR A 455 4.41 -8.01 4.60
C TYR A 455 4.17 -9.40 4.01
N LEU A 456 3.06 -10.02 4.37
CA LEU A 456 2.68 -11.35 3.92
C LEU A 456 1.56 -11.25 2.89
N THR A 457 1.69 -11.98 1.79
CA THR A 457 0.65 -12.10 0.77
C THR A 457 0.68 -13.46 0.06
N THR A 458 -0.06 -13.61 -1.04
CA THR A 458 -0.14 -14.84 -1.83
C THR A 458 1.17 -15.13 -2.57
N ALA A 459 1.60 -16.39 -2.48
CA ALA A 459 2.78 -16.90 -3.17
C ALA A 459 2.42 -17.66 -4.46
N PHE A 460 3.40 -17.91 -5.34
CA PHE A 460 3.18 -18.65 -6.58
C PHE A 460 2.52 -20.01 -6.35
N ASN A 461 2.91 -20.72 -5.31
CA ASN A 461 2.29 -22.01 -4.96
C ASN A 461 0.81 -21.88 -4.56
N ASN A 462 0.38 -20.76 -3.96
CA ASN A 462 -1.03 -20.52 -3.69
C ASN A 462 -1.84 -20.42 -4.99
N HIS A 463 -1.34 -19.78 -6.04
CA HIS A 463 -1.99 -19.73 -7.35
C HIS A 463 -2.12 -21.12 -7.99
N VAL A 464 -1.08 -21.94 -7.87
CA VAL A 464 -1.12 -23.33 -8.34
C VAL A 464 -2.19 -24.11 -7.59
N ARG A 465 -2.24 -24.00 -6.25
CA ARG A 465 -3.24 -24.66 -5.40
C ARG A 465 -4.67 -24.21 -5.73
N ILE A 466 -4.90 -22.90 -5.94
CA ILE A 466 -6.20 -22.34 -6.32
C ILE A 466 -6.71 -22.98 -7.63
N ARG A 467 -5.83 -23.18 -8.62
CA ARG A 467 -6.19 -23.85 -9.87
C ARG A 467 -6.66 -25.29 -9.63
N GLU A 468 -5.96 -26.02 -8.77
CA GLU A 468 -6.29 -27.41 -8.45
C GLU A 468 -7.54 -27.55 -7.59
N ASP A 469 -7.64 -26.78 -6.50
CA ASP A 469 -8.73 -26.94 -5.53
C ASP A 469 -10.06 -26.35 -6.02
N PHE A 470 -10.02 -25.25 -6.80
CA PHE A 470 -11.21 -24.52 -7.25
C PHE A 470 -11.44 -24.58 -8.77
N GLY A 471 -10.53 -25.14 -9.55
CA GLY A 471 -10.67 -25.28 -11.00
C GLY A 471 -10.57 -23.96 -11.78
N PHE A 472 -9.97 -22.91 -11.19
CA PHE A 472 -9.78 -21.64 -11.87
C PHE A 472 -8.76 -21.73 -13.01
N LYS A 473 -8.98 -20.95 -14.06
CA LYS A 473 -8.13 -20.87 -15.24
C LYS A 473 -7.26 -19.60 -15.21
N VAL A 474 -6.13 -19.68 -15.87
CA VAL A 474 -5.26 -18.54 -16.21
C VAL A 474 -5.75 -17.95 -17.55
N ASN A 475 -5.46 -16.67 -17.82
CA ASN A 475 -5.71 -16.06 -19.13
C ASN A 475 -5.21 -16.96 -20.27
N ASP A 476 -6.07 -17.29 -21.22
CA ASP A 476 -5.81 -18.29 -22.26
C ASP A 476 -4.53 -17.97 -23.06
N ALA A 477 -4.27 -16.71 -23.38
CA ALA A 477 -3.08 -16.31 -24.13
C ALA A 477 -1.78 -16.62 -23.36
N MET A 478 -1.78 -16.39 -22.04
CA MET A 478 -0.62 -16.71 -21.18
C MET A 478 -0.53 -18.20 -20.88
N TRP A 479 -1.67 -18.92 -20.82
CA TRP A 479 -1.65 -20.37 -20.70
C TRP A 479 -1.00 -21.04 -21.90
N ASP A 480 -1.28 -20.55 -23.10
CA ASP A 480 -0.63 -21.02 -24.34
C ASP A 480 0.87 -20.62 -24.39
N PHE A 481 1.24 -19.50 -23.82
CA PHE A 481 2.64 -19.14 -23.64
C PHE A 481 3.35 -20.12 -22.68
N PHE A 482 2.77 -20.48 -21.57
CA PHE A 482 3.35 -21.42 -20.61
C PHE A 482 3.53 -22.84 -21.20
N LYS A 483 2.64 -23.27 -22.12
CA LYS A 483 2.83 -24.48 -22.92
C LYS A 483 4.04 -24.36 -23.88
N LYS A 484 4.18 -23.21 -24.55
CA LYS A 484 5.35 -22.91 -25.43
C LYS A 484 6.65 -22.85 -24.63
N LEU A 485 6.59 -22.39 -23.39
CA LEU A 485 7.70 -22.42 -22.44
C LEU A 485 8.06 -23.83 -21.98
N GLU A 486 7.19 -24.81 -22.23
CA GLU A 486 7.33 -26.21 -21.81
C GLU A 486 7.36 -26.40 -20.28
N VAL A 487 6.83 -25.45 -19.51
CA VAL A 487 6.65 -25.61 -18.06
C VAL A 487 5.39 -26.41 -17.75
N ILE A 488 4.40 -26.37 -18.63
CA ILE A 488 3.22 -27.25 -18.66
C ILE A 488 3.13 -27.93 -20.03
N ASP A 489 2.50 -29.10 -20.07
CA ASP A 489 2.25 -29.86 -21.30
C ASP A 489 1.00 -29.34 -22.07
N LYS A 490 0.61 -30.01 -23.13
CA LYS A 490 -0.53 -29.62 -23.96
C LYS A 490 -1.86 -29.71 -23.21
N GLU A 491 -1.97 -30.61 -22.27
CA GLU A 491 -3.10 -30.85 -21.39
C GLU A 491 -3.13 -29.86 -20.23
N GLY A 492 -2.03 -29.14 -19.96
CA GLY A 492 -1.87 -28.16 -18.88
C GLY A 492 -1.28 -28.74 -17.59
N HIS A 493 -0.76 -29.97 -17.64
CA HIS A 493 -0.10 -30.58 -16.49
C HIS A 493 1.36 -30.12 -16.37
N PRO A 494 1.91 -30.03 -15.14
CA PRO A 494 3.31 -29.73 -14.91
C PRO A 494 4.25 -30.67 -15.65
N THR A 495 5.27 -30.13 -16.32
CA THR A 495 6.35 -30.89 -16.93
C THR A 495 7.53 -31.04 -15.96
N LYS A 496 8.62 -31.68 -16.41
CA LYS A 496 9.89 -31.72 -15.66
C LYS A 496 10.53 -30.33 -15.44
N HIS A 497 10.06 -29.32 -16.15
CA HIS A 497 10.57 -27.93 -16.08
C HIS A 497 9.69 -27.04 -15.17
N PHE A 498 8.61 -27.60 -14.63
CA PHE A 498 7.75 -26.85 -13.70
C PHE A 498 8.51 -26.51 -12.41
N GLY A 499 8.45 -25.24 -12.02
CA GLY A 499 9.21 -24.75 -10.88
C GLY A 499 10.72 -24.63 -11.11
N ASP A 500 11.17 -24.63 -12.36
CA ASP A 500 12.58 -24.42 -12.73
C ASP A 500 12.79 -23.04 -13.39
N PRO A 501 13.12 -22.00 -12.62
CA PRO A 501 13.36 -20.66 -13.17
C PRO A 501 14.57 -20.61 -14.10
N ILE A 502 15.53 -21.52 -13.97
CA ILE A 502 16.70 -21.57 -14.88
C ILE A 502 16.29 -22.06 -16.27
N TRP A 503 15.29 -22.93 -16.35
CA TRP A 503 14.72 -23.30 -17.64
C TRP A 503 14.07 -22.11 -18.35
N VAL A 504 13.28 -21.30 -17.64
CA VAL A 504 12.68 -20.08 -18.21
C VAL A 504 13.76 -19.09 -18.64
N TYR A 505 14.79 -18.90 -17.81
CA TYR A 505 15.98 -18.11 -18.18
C TYR A 505 16.68 -18.66 -19.42
N TYR A 506 16.82 -19.97 -19.55
CA TYR A 506 17.38 -20.59 -20.76
C TYR A 506 16.54 -20.25 -22.01
N LYS A 507 15.21 -20.37 -21.93
CA LYS A 507 14.30 -19.99 -23.02
C LYS A 507 14.40 -18.50 -23.37
N TYR A 508 14.50 -17.64 -22.36
CA TYR A 508 14.76 -16.20 -22.55
C TYR A 508 16.10 -15.96 -23.27
N ARG A 509 17.16 -16.66 -22.90
CA ARG A 509 18.46 -16.54 -23.54
C ARG A 509 18.43 -17.04 -25.01
N GLN A 510 17.68 -18.12 -25.25
CA GLN A 510 17.45 -18.59 -26.63
C GLN A 510 16.71 -17.56 -27.50
N ALA A 511 15.68 -16.93 -26.95
CA ALA A 511 14.93 -15.84 -27.61
C ALA A 511 15.84 -14.64 -27.95
N LYS A 512 16.89 -14.42 -27.16
CA LYS A 512 17.96 -13.43 -27.43
C LYS A 512 19.10 -13.94 -28.34
N ASN A 513 18.92 -15.08 -29.02
CA ASN A 513 19.93 -15.70 -29.87
C ASN A 513 21.24 -16.04 -29.15
N ASP A 514 21.19 -16.40 -27.88
CA ASP A 514 22.35 -16.85 -27.13
C ASP A 514 22.72 -18.28 -27.56
N THR A 515 23.94 -18.46 -28.06
CA THR A 515 24.42 -19.73 -28.64
C THR A 515 25.14 -20.63 -27.64
N ARG A 516 25.22 -20.24 -26.38
CA ARG A 516 25.86 -21.03 -25.32
C ARG A 516 25.11 -22.34 -25.09
N SER A 517 25.85 -23.33 -24.57
CA SER A 517 25.27 -24.63 -24.23
C SER A 517 24.20 -24.48 -23.08
N LEU A 518 23.30 -25.45 -23.03
CA LEU A 518 22.34 -25.53 -21.92
C LEU A 518 23.06 -25.58 -20.57
N GLU A 519 24.15 -26.37 -20.49
CA GLU A 519 24.95 -26.51 -19.27
C GLU A 519 25.57 -25.17 -18.82
N ASP A 520 26.16 -24.41 -19.77
CA ASP A 520 26.74 -23.10 -19.46
C ASP A 520 25.68 -22.11 -18.92
N ILE A 521 24.48 -22.11 -19.53
CA ILE A 521 23.38 -21.23 -19.10
C ILE A 521 22.87 -21.67 -17.73
N TYR A 522 22.74 -22.98 -17.48
CA TYR A 522 22.34 -23.50 -16.16
C TYR A 522 23.35 -23.16 -15.06
N ASN A 523 24.64 -23.27 -15.33
CA ASN A 523 25.68 -22.90 -14.37
C ASN A 523 25.64 -21.40 -14.03
N LYS A 524 25.42 -20.54 -15.03
CA LYS A 524 25.21 -19.11 -14.81
C LYS A 524 23.93 -18.83 -14.03
N GLY A 525 22.86 -19.54 -14.34
CA GLY A 525 21.59 -19.43 -13.63
C GLY A 525 21.72 -19.77 -12.14
N LYS A 526 22.36 -20.89 -11.81
CA LYS A 526 22.65 -21.27 -10.42
C LYS A 526 23.45 -20.20 -9.69
N ALA A 527 24.48 -19.66 -10.33
CA ALA A 527 25.30 -18.61 -9.74
C ALA A 527 24.50 -17.30 -9.54
N ALA A 528 23.58 -16.98 -10.46
CA ALA A 528 22.70 -15.82 -10.31
C ALA A 528 21.73 -15.99 -9.13
N ILE A 529 21.05 -17.13 -9.05
CA ILE A 529 20.12 -17.43 -7.94
C ILE A 529 20.85 -17.34 -6.60
N SER A 530 22.03 -17.92 -6.48
CA SER A 530 22.83 -17.84 -5.25
C SER A 530 23.17 -16.40 -4.86
N ARG A 531 23.47 -15.52 -5.83
CA ARG A 531 23.70 -14.09 -5.55
C ARG A 531 22.44 -13.39 -5.06
N ILE A 532 21.30 -13.72 -5.67
CA ILE A 532 19.98 -13.12 -5.33
C ILE A 532 19.55 -13.53 -3.94
N GLU A 533 19.65 -14.82 -3.63
CA GLU A 533 19.36 -15.35 -2.30
C GLU A 533 20.31 -14.76 -1.22
N ASN A 534 21.57 -14.52 -1.54
CA ASN A 534 22.51 -13.82 -0.66
C ASN A 534 22.14 -12.33 -0.44
N ARG A 535 21.39 -11.72 -1.35
CA ARG A 535 20.77 -10.39 -1.15
C ARG A 535 19.42 -10.46 -0.43
N GLY A 536 19.02 -11.64 0.08
CA GLY A 536 17.80 -11.84 0.84
C GLY A 536 16.51 -11.85 0.01
N VAL A 537 16.60 -12.00 -1.31
CA VAL A 537 15.44 -12.15 -2.19
C VAL A 537 15.20 -13.65 -2.45
N PRO A 538 14.06 -14.21 -1.99
CA PRO A 538 13.80 -15.63 -2.14
C PRO A 538 13.46 -15.98 -3.60
N ILE A 539 13.92 -17.13 -4.05
CA ILE A 539 13.57 -17.75 -5.33
C ILE A 539 13.00 -19.15 -5.05
N ALA A 540 11.73 -19.36 -5.35
CA ALA A 540 11.13 -20.68 -5.21
C ALA A 540 11.63 -21.61 -6.33
N GLN A 541 12.22 -22.74 -5.97
CA GLN A 541 12.78 -23.70 -6.93
C GLN A 541 12.20 -25.08 -6.70
N GLY A 542 11.51 -25.62 -7.70
CA GLY A 542 10.85 -26.92 -7.62
C GLY A 542 9.64 -26.90 -6.67
N TYR A 543 9.25 -28.06 -6.18
CA TYR A 543 8.06 -28.22 -5.33
C TYR A 543 8.26 -29.40 -4.36
N GLY A 544 7.33 -29.52 -3.39
CA GLY A 544 7.33 -30.56 -2.39
C GLY A 544 6.70 -31.86 -2.87
N LYS A 545 5.79 -32.42 -2.08
CA LYS A 545 5.07 -33.68 -2.42
C LYS A 545 4.10 -33.46 -3.59
N ASN A 546 3.37 -32.38 -3.56
CA ASN A 546 2.50 -31.94 -4.65
C ASN A 546 3.14 -30.73 -5.33
N TYR A 547 2.79 -30.45 -6.58
CA TYR A 547 3.38 -29.33 -7.32
C TYR A 547 2.87 -27.94 -6.88
N TRP A 548 1.96 -27.88 -5.93
CA TRP A 548 1.53 -26.67 -5.20
C TRP A 548 2.11 -26.58 -3.78
N ASP A 549 2.94 -27.50 -3.36
CA ASP A 549 3.63 -27.43 -2.07
C ASP A 549 4.99 -26.73 -2.27
N LEU A 550 5.39 -25.89 -1.33
CA LEU A 550 6.77 -25.45 -1.27
C LEU A 550 7.70 -26.63 -0.95
N LYS A 551 8.97 -26.55 -1.37
CA LYS A 551 9.99 -27.47 -0.87
C LYS A 551 10.10 -27.34 0.66
N PRO A 552 10.28 -28.44 1.39
CA PRO A 552 10.35 -28.41 2.85
C PRO A 552 11.43 -27.47 3.42
N GLU A 553 12.55 -27.28 2.70
CA GLU A 553 13.62 -26.37 3.11
C GLU A 553 13.18 -24.90 2.97
N LEU A 554 12.49 -24.55 1.89
CA LEU A 554 11.98 -23.21 1.66
C LEU A 554 10.80 -22.89 2.61
N GLU A 555 9.92 -23.85 2.85
CA GLU A 555 8.84 -23.73 3.83
C GLU A 555 9.38 -23.41 5.24
N LYS A 556 10.43 -24.13 5.67
CA LYS A 556 11.11 -23.86 6.94
C LYS A 556 11.74 -22.47 6.96
N GLN A 557 12.32 -22.03 5.85
CA GLN A 557 12.88 -20.68 5.76
C GLN A 557 11.79 -19.61 5.88
N VAL A 558 10.66 -19.76 5.21
CA VAL A 558 9.51 -18.84 5.32
C VAL A 558 9.01 -18.78 6.77
N GLN A 559 8.87 -19.93 7.43
CA GLN A 559 8.46 -19.99 8.83
C GLN A 559 9.49 -19.29 9.73
N TYR A 560 10.80 -19.54 9.51
CA TYR A 560 11.85 -18.89 10.27
C TYR A 560 11.81 -17.36 10.12
N LEU A 561 11.64 -16.84 8.90
CA LEU A 561 11.54 -15.41 8.66
C LEU A 561 10.32 -14.78 9.34
N TYR A 562 9.20 -15.51 9.34
CA TYR A 562 8.00 -15.09 10.07
C TYR A 562 8.23 -15.03 11.58
N ASP A 563 8.79 -16.08 12.15
CA ASP A 563 9.05 -16.17 13.60
C ASP A 563 10.05 -15.10 14.05
N ASP A 564 11.12 -14.91 13.27
CA ASP A 564 12.13 -13.87 13.53
C ASP A 564 11.52 -12.46 13.48
N ALA A 565 10.66 -12.22 12.51
CA ALA A 565 9.97 -10.94 12.38
C ALA A 565 9.00 -10.67 13.55
N LYS A 566 8.30 -11.72 14.04
CA LYS A 566 7.47 -11.59 15.26
C LYS A 566 8.32 -11.25 16.48
N VAL A 567 9.48 -11.88 16.65
CA VAL A 567 10.41 -11.53 17.74
C VAL A 567 10.91 -10.10 17.59
N SER A 568 11.29 -9.70 16.38
CA SER A 568 11.82 -8.36 16.09
C SER A 568 10.81 -7.26 16.39
N LEU A 569 9.54 -7.48 16.03
CA LEU A 569 8.45 -6.54 16.29
C LEU A 569 8.29 -6.22 17.79
N TRP A 570 8.39 -7.25 18.65
CA TRP A 570 8.18 -7.11 20.09
C TRP A 570 9.45 -6.77 20.88
N THR A 571 10.60 -6.71 20.21
CA THR A 571 11.88 -6.35 20.82
C THR A 571 11.99 -4.83 20.96
N GLU A 572 12.36 -4.37 22.15
CA GLU A 572 12.70 -2.96 22.43
C GLU A 572 14.22 -2.78 22.45
N MET A 573 14.70 -1.56 22.21
CA MET A 573 16.12 -1.24 22.40
C MET A 573 16.55 -1.51 23.85
N GLN A 574 17.57 -2.33 23.99
CA GLN A 574 18.08 -2.70 25.31
C GLN A 574 18.80 -1.50 25.96
N PRO A 575 18.63 -1.25 27.27
CA PRO A 575 19.28 -0.14 27.97
C PRO A 575 20.82 -0.13 27.81
N VAL A 576 21.44 -1.32 27.79
CA VAL A 576 22.90 -1.45 27.56
C VAL A 576 23.30 -0.95 26.18
N PHE A 577 22.47 -1.23 25.16
CA PHE A 577 22.71 -0.74 23.81
C PHE A 577 22.54 0.77 23.73
N VAL A 578 21.49 1.33 24.32
CA VAL A 578 21.29 2.80 24.38
C VAL A 578 22.49 3.49 25.05
N GLN A 579 23.00 2.92 26.14
CA GLN A 579 24.18 3.43 26.83
C GLN A 579 25.48 3.31 26.01
N SER A 580 25.54 2.39 25.04
CA SER A 580 26.69 2.24 24.14
C SER A 580 26.76 3.36 23.08
N ILE A 581 25.68 4.10 22.85
CA ILE A 581 25.65 5.23 21.93
C ILE A 581 26.27 6.45 22.64
N PRO A 582 27.45 6.94 22.20
CA PRO A 582 28.20 7.95 22.94
C PRO A 582 27.41 9.23 23.18
N ALA A 583 27.41 9.71 24.42
CA ALA A 583 26.79 10.97 24.87
C ALA A 583 25.30 11.11 24.50
N SER A 584 24.57 10.04 24.27
CA SER A 584 23.17 10.11 23.85
C SER A 584 22.23 10.69 24.92
N LEU A 585 21.19 11.38 24.49
CA LEU A 585 20.04 11.80 25.29
C LEU A 585 18.92 10.76 25.08
N ALA A 586 18.63 9.96 26.10
CA ALA A 586 17.56 8.98 26.05
C ALA A 586 16.21 9.60 26.47
N ILE A 587 15.22 9.53 25.62
CA ILE A 587 13.86 10.03 25.85
C ILE A 587 12.82 8.98 25.42
N ALA A 588 11.55 9.22 25.73
CA ALA A 588 10.46 8.33 25.33
C ALA A 588 9.26 9.11 24.75
N THR A 589 8.46 8.41 23.97
CA THR A 589 7.19 8.90 23.45
C THR A 589 6.08 8.79 24.52
N ALA A 590 4.86 9.11 24.13
CA ALA A 590 3.66 8.94 24.96
C ALA A 590 3.20 7.47 25.07
N SER A 591 3.80 6.56 24.29
CA SER A 591 3.48 5.13 24.37
C SER A 591 3.82 4.57 25.76
N HIS A 592 2.85 3.92 26.38
CA HIS A 592 3.03 3.33 27.71
C HIS A 592 3.94 2.10 27.73
N ASN A 593 3.94 1.35 26.62
CA ASN A 593 4.74 0.13 26.44
C ASN A 593 4.77 -0.26 24.94
N ARG A 594 5.51 -1.29 24.59
CA ARG A 594 5.65 -1.78 23.20
C ARG A 594 4.31 -2.17 22.59
N LYS A 595 3.37 -2.75 23.34
CA LYS A 595 2.05 -3.13 22.82
C LYS A 595 1.21 -1.90 22.46
N ASP A 596 1.23 -0.89 23.32
CA ASP A 596 0.57 0.40 23.05
C ASP A 596 1.15 1.05 21.79
N TYR A 597 2.47 1.08 21.68
CA TYR A 597 3.18 1.58 20.50
C TYR A 597 2.80 0.87 19.19
N VAL A 598 2.62 -0.46 19.22
CA VAL A 598 2.29 -1.25 18.02
C VAL A 598 0.83 -1.06 17.61
N TYR A 599 -0.09 -1.05 18.57
CA TYR A 599 -1.53 -1.01 18.29
C TYR A 599 -2.12 0.39 18.23
N HIS A 600 -1.44 1.40 18.77
CA HIS A 600 -1.85 2.79 18.75
C HIS A 600 -0.70 3.66 18.23
N PRO A 601 -0.48 3.67 16.91
CA PRO A 601 0.68 4.34 16.28
C PRO A 601 0.86 5.79 16.70
N GLU A 602 -0.23 6.51 16.92
CA GLU A 602 -0.24 7.90 17.35
C GLU A 602 0.47 8.13 18.68
N SER A 603 0.48 7.15 19.57
CA SER A 603 1.19 7.23 20.85
C SER A 603 2.70 7.30 20.67
N GLY A 604 3.23 6.67 19.62
CA GLY A 604 4.65 6.67 19.25
C GLY A 604 5.08 7.91 18.45
N GLU A 605 4.16 8.78 18.08
CA GLU A 605 4.44 10.01 17.33
C GLU A 605 4.62 11.22 18.24
N VAL A 606 4.07 11.17 19.43
CA VAL A 606 4.05 12.26 20.41
C VAL A 606 5.08 12.00 21.52
N LEU A 607 5.87 13.00 21.85
CA LEU A 607 6.81 12.93 22.97
C LEU A 607 6.06 13.10 24.30
N ASN A 608 6.47 12.37 25.33
CA ASN A 608 5.96 12.61 26.67
C ASN A 608 6.45 13.97 27.24
N PRO A 609 5.81 14.54 28.29
CA PRO A 609 6.19 15.85 28.82
C PRO A 609 7.64 15.94 29.28
N ASP A 610 8.19 14.87 29.88
CA ASP A 610 9.57 14.86 30.34
C ASP A 610 10.56 14.87 29.16
N ALA A 611 10.26 14.16 28.09
CA ALA A 611 11.04 14.19 26.84
C ALA A 611 11.07 15.60 26.22
N ILE A 612 9.92 16.28 26.17
CA ILE A 612 9.84 17.68 25.70
C ILE A 612 10.74 18.59 26.53
N ASN A 613 10.72 18.47 27.86
CA ASN A 613 11.59 19.24 28.75
C ASN A 613 13.08 18.94 28.53
N GLN A 614 13.43 17.69 28.31
CA GLN A 614 14.81 17.25 28.07
C GLN A 614 15.32 17.76 26.72
N VAL A 615 14.54 17.72 25.65
CA VAL A 615 14.89 18.26 24.33
C VAL A 615 15.09 19.77 24.41
N ASN A 616 14.20 20.50 25.10
CA ASN A 616 14.35 21.93 25.33
C ASN A 616 15.61 22.25 26.18
N SER A 617 15.94 21.41 27.16
CA SER A 617 17.15 21.56 27.96
C SER A 617 18.41 21.35 27.10
N LEU A 618 18.43 20.35 26.23
CA LEU A 618 19.52 20.14 25.27
C LEU A 618 19.74 21.39 24.38
N LYS A 619 18.67 21.95 23.82
CA LYS A 619 18.72 23.17 23.01
C LYS A 619 19.40 24.33 23.78
N ASN A 620 19.05 24.49 25.06
CA ASN A 620 19.59 25.57 25.89
C ASN A 620 21.09 25.42 26.22
N THR A 621 21.68 24.25 25.95
CA THR A 621 23.15 24.06 26.09
C THR A 621 23.97 24.57 24.90
N TRP A 622 23.29 24.93 23.80
CA TRP A 622 23.99 25.35 22.59
C TRP A 622 24.37 26.83 22.63
N GLU A 623 25.66 27.11 22.50
CA GLU A 623 26.14 28.43 22.24
C GLU A 623 25.83 28.89 20.79
N THR A 624 25.94 27.93 19.85
CA THR A 624 25.56 28.07 18.46
C THR A 624 24.79 26.81 18.06
N PRO A 625 23.58 26.94 17.49
CA PRO A 625 22.81 25.79 17.03
C PRO A 625 23.61 24.98 16.00
N PRO A 626 23.64 23.65 16.09
CA PRO A 626 24.28 22.78 15.10
C PRO A 626 23.51 22.81 13.78
N ASP A 627 24.17 22.54 12.67
CA ASP A 627 23.50 22.35 11.37
C ASP A 627 22.58 21.14 11.39
N ILE A 628 23.01 20.06 12.10
CA ILE A 628 22.35 18.76 12.04
C ILE A 628 22.21 18.16 13.44
N GLN A 629 21.01 17.65 13.75
CA GLN A 629 20.73 16.78 14.89
C GLN A 629 20.52 15.35 14.43
N ILE A 630 21.21 14.39 15.02
CA ILE A 630 20.97 12.95 14.84
C ILE A 630 19.94 12.49 15.86
N ILE A 631 18.92 11.80 15.38
CA ILE A 631 17.84 11.19 16.18
C ILE A 631 17.82 9.68 15.85
N ILE A 632 17.61 8.86 16.83
CA ILE A 632 17.60 7.40 16.69
C ILE A 632 16.35 6.88 17.39
N SER A 633 15.57 6.04 16.73
CA SER A 633 14.43 5.38 17.40
C SER A 633 14.30 3.92 16.96
N ASP A 634 13.78 3.09 17.86
CA ASP A 634 13.61 1.66 17.65
C ASP A 634 12.64 1.32 16.50
N GLY A 635 11.70 2.21 16.17
CA GLY A 635 10.73 1.92 15.13
C GLY A 635 10.00 0.60 15.38
N LEU A 636 9.72 -0.14 14.32
CA LEU A 636 9.10 -1.47 14.41
C LEU A 636 10.12 -2.62 14.54
N ASN A 637 11.44 -2.32 14.46
CA ASN A 637 12.51 -3.32 14.54
C ASN A 637 13.74 -2.78 15.24
N ALA A 638 13.73 -2.82 16.57
CA ALA A 638 14.90 -2.43 17.36
C ALA A 638 16.15 -3.28 17.08
N ARG A 639 15.97 -4.55 16.69
CA ARG A 639 17.09 -5.46 16.37
C ARG A 639 17.90 -4.97 15.18
N ALA A 640 17.25 -4.34 14.19
CA ALA A 640 17.94 -3.76 13.06
C ALA A 640 19.02 -2.73 13.43
N LEU A 641 18.83 -2.04 14.56
CA LEU A 641 19.82 -1.09 15.10
C LEU A 641 20.86 -1.78 15.99
N MET A 642 20.44 -2.82 16.72
CA MET A 642 21.28 -3.52 17.71
C MET A 642 22.19 -4.58 17.08
N ASP A 643 21.91 -5.04 15.87
CA ASP A 643 22.72 -6.04 15.18
C ASP A 643 24.15 -5.52 14.95
N GLU A 644 25.12 -6.42 15.11
CA GLU A 644 26.53 -6.08 14.98
C GLU A 644 26.84 -5.57 13.57
N GLY A 645 27.60 -4.48 13.50
CA GLY A 645 27.98 -3.88 12.20
C GLY A 645 26.95 -2.94 11.61
N HIS A 646 25.81 -2.71 12.24
CA HIS A 646 24.73 -1.86 11.72
C HIS A 646 24.84 -0.39 12.17
N LEU A 647 24.17 -0.01 13.26
CA LEU A 647 24.01 1.39 13.66
C LEU A 647 25.35 2.10 13.96
N ILE A 648 26.19 1.51 14.79
CA ILE A 648 27.40 2.21 15.26
C ILE A 648 28.37 2.51 14.12
N PRO A 649 28.72 1.56 13.22
CA PRO A 649 29.56 1.85 12.07
C PRO A 649 28.92 2.90 11.12
N PHE A 650 27.59 2.85 10.94
CA PHE A 650 26.87 3.83 10.13
C PHE A 650 26.99 5.24 10.72
N LEU A 651 26.72 5.41 12.03
CA LEU A 651 26.81 6.72 12.70
C LEU A 651 28.24 7.29 12.68
N ASP A 652 29.24 6.44 12.94
CA ASP A 652 30.65 6.87 12.93
C ASP A 652 31.09 7.32 11.54
N GLY A 653 30.75 6.54 10.51
CA GLY A 653 31.09 6.88 9.13
C GLY A 653 30.36 8.12 8.65
N LEU A 654 29.05 8.21 8.92
CA LEU A 654 28.21 9.36 8.55
C LEU A 654 28.70 10.65 9.24
N THR A 655 29.02 10.57 10.54
CA THR A 655 29.56 11.73 11.28
C THR A 655 30.85 12.23 10.66
N LYS A 656 31.77 11.35 10.26
CA LYS A 656 33.02 11.72 9.58
C LYS A 656 32.75 12.33 8.22
N ALA A 657 31.86 11.74 7.43
CA ALA A 657 31.49 12.24 6.09
C ALA A 657 30.91 13.65 6.15
N LEU A 658 29.94 13.90 7.04
CA LEU A 658 29.28 15.19 7.19
C LEU A 658 30.22 16.28 7.71
N LYS A 659 31.09 15.96 8.67
CA LYS A 659 32.13 16.89 9.15
C LYS A 659 33.11 17.25 8.04
N SER A 660 33.47 16.31 7.17
CA SER A 660 34.36 16.56 6.04
C SER A 660 33.73 17.52 4.98
N GLN A 661 32.39 17.54 4.93
CA GLN A 661 31.61 18.47 4.10
C GLN A 661 31.38 19.83 4.77
N GLY A 662 31.87 20.04 6.01
CA GLY A 662 31.80 21.32 6.72
C GLY A 662 30.57 21.51 7.60
N TYR A 663 29.74 20.46 7.81
CA TYR A 663 28.57 20.55 8.68
C TYR A 663 28.96 20.40 10.17
N SER A 664 28.32 21.20 11.02
CA SER A 664 28.33 21.03 12.47
C SER A 664 27.22 20.09 12.92
N LEU A 665 27.59 19.10 13.73
CA LEU A 665 26.64 18.15 14.30
C LEU A 665 26.48 18.39 15.79
N SER A 666 25.26 18.20 16.31
CA SER A 666 25.03 18.13 17.76
C SER A 666 25.94 17.07 18.38
N LYS A 667 26.53 17.41 19.52
CA LYS A 667 27.41 16.48 20.27
C LYS A 667 26.63 15.35 20.93
N GLN A 668 25.32 15.52 21.06
CA GLN A 668 24.45 14.63 21.80
C GLN A 668 23.34 14.10 20.88
N PRO A 669 23.46 12.87 20.35
CA PRO A 669 22.36 12.22 19.64
C PRO A 669 21.15 12.02 20.58
N ILE A 670 19.94 12.10 20.03
CA ILE A 670 18.71 11.81 20.77
C ILE A 670 18.29 10.37 20.47
N VAL A 671 18.03 9.58 21.50
CA VAL A 671 17.51 8.21 21.36
C VAL A 671 16.10 8.15 21.90
N ILE A 672 15.13 7.80 21.06
CA ILE A 672 13.72 7.78 21.39
C ILE A 672 13.24 6.33 21.52
N THR A 673 12.82 5.93 22.72
CA THR A 673 12.17 4.63 22.92
C THR A 673 10.72 4.69 22.45
N ASN A 674 10.28 3.67 21.71
CA ASN A 674 8.98 3.60 21.06
C ASN A 674 8.70 4.82 20.15
N GLY A 675 9.71 5.23 19.36
CA GLY A 675 9.63 6.38 18.50
C GLY A 675 9.22 6.01 17.07
N ARG A 676 8.23 6.73 16.53
CA ARG A 676 7.87 6.74 15.11
C ARG A 676 8.52 7.92 14.40
N VAL A 677 8.49 7.94 13.09
CA VAL A 677 9.14 8.99 12.26
C VAL A 677 8.73 10.40 12.69
N ARG A 678 7.45 10.61 13.01
CA ARG A 678 6.93 11.93 13.44
C ARG A 678 7.50 12.41 14.76
N ALA A 679 7.85 11.52 15.69
CA ALA A 679 8.53 11.92 16.93
C ALA A 679 9.88 12.62 16.62
N GLY A 680 10.55 12.23 15.54
CA GLY A 680 11.74 12.94 15.05
C GLY A 680 11.42 14.33 14.54
N TYR A 681 10.32 14.54 13.83
CA TYR A 681 9.91 15.88 13.38
C TYR A 681 9.56 16.78 14.57
N VAL A 682 8.85 16.24 15.58
CA VAL A 682 8.57 16.97 16.83
C VAL A 682 9.86 17.39 17.54
N CYS A 683 10.89 16.54 17.57
CA CYS A 683 12.21 16.93 18.08
C CYS A 683 12.81 18.09 17.27
N GLY A 684 12.74 18.04 15.94
CA GLY A 684 13.21 19.11 15.06
C GLY A 684 12.49 20.43 15.29
N GLU A 685 11.17 20.42 15.42
CA GLU A 685 10.34 21.59 15.76
C GLU A 685 10.76 22.21 17.10
N LEU A 686 10.95 21.41 18.14
CA LEU A 686 11.39 21.88 19.46
C LEU A 686 12.79 22.48 19.39
N LEU A 687 13.71 21.86 18.66
CA LEU A 687 15.11 22.26 18.57
C LEU A 687 15.29 23.50 17.69
N PHE A 688 14.66 23.56 16.53
CA PHE A 688 14.95 24.53 15.48
C PHE A 688 13.83 25.54 15.23
N GLY A 689 12.59 25.29 15.68
CA GLY A 689 11.45 26.18 15.42
C GLY A 689 11.54 27.57 16.07
N ASN A 690 12.26 27.71 17.19
CA ASN A 690 12.40 28.98 17.95
C ASN A 690 13.86 29.41 18.07
N ILE A 691 14.64 29.36 17.00
CA ILE A 691 15.98 29.90 16.95
C ILE A 691 15.89 31.34 16.44
N SER A 692 16.35 32.28 17.23
CA SER A 692 16.27 33.70 16.89
C SER A 692 17.16 34.09 15.69
N ASN A 693 16.53 34.74 14.72
CA ASN A 693 17.10 35.67 13.72
C ASN A 693 18.13 35.20 12.69
N GLU A 694 18.35 33.88 12.47
CA GLU A 694 19.17 33.47 11.33
C GLU A 694 18.31 32.69 10.31
N PRO A 695 18.31 33.06 9.02
CA PRO A 695 17.61 32.35 7.97
C PRO A 695 18.33 31.04 7.56
N LYS A 696 19.20 30.51 8.40
CA LYS A 696 19.99 29.33 8.11
C LYS A 696 19.13 28.05 8.21
N PRO A 697 19.13 27.17 7.20
CA PRO A 697 18.44 25.90 7.30
C PRO A 697 19.13 24.97 8.31
N HIS A 698 18.34 24.23 9.07
CA HIS A 698 18.79 23.18 9.98
C HIS A 698 18.16 21.84 9.59
N GLY A 699 18.85 20.75 9.91
CA GLY A 699 18.39 19.43 9.53
C GLY A 699 18.36 18.42 10.68
N ILE A 700 17.52 17.43 10.52
CA ILE A 700 17.56 16.19 11.31
C ILE A 700 17.93 15.03 10.41
N ILE A 701 18.63 14.04 11.01
CA ILE A 701 18.81 12.70 10.47
C ILE A 701 18.15 11.77 11.49
N HIS A 702 16.99 11.25 11.14
CA HIS A 702 16.27 10.33 12.01
C HIS A 702 16.51 8.88 11.53
N VAL A 703 17.33 8.15 12.27
CA VAL A 703 17.62 6.73 12.04
C VAL A 703 16.60 5.89 12.78
N ILE A 704 15.90 5.00 12.07
CA ILE A 704 14.77 4.25 12.63
C ILE A 704 14.75 2.81 12.10
N GLY A 705 14.46 1.85 13.00
CA GLY A 705 14.25 0.45 12.62
C GLY A 705 12.96 0.29 11.82
N GLU A 706 13.06 -0.33 10.64
CA GLU A 706 11.95 -0.52 9.71
C GLU A 706 11.04 -1.68 10.10
N ARG A 707 9.95 -1.87 9.35
CA ARG A 707 9.03 -3.01 9.54
C ARG A 707 9.78 -4.32 9.35
N PRO A 708 9.71 -5.28 10.31
CA PRO A 708 10.29 -6.61 10.11
C PRO A 708 9.43 -7.44 9.15
N GLY A 709 10.03 -8.45 8.50
CA GLY A 709 9.31 -9.41 7.65
C GLY A 709 9.98 -9.74 6.33
N SER A 710 10.85 -8.86 5.83
CA SER A 710 11.59 -9.09 4.59
C SER A 710 12.72 -10.12 4.70
N GLY A 711 13.08 -10.53 5.92
CA GLY A 711 14.30 -11.31 6.20
C GLY A 711 15.55 -10.44 6.39
N HIS A 712 15.41 -9.13 6.18
CA HIS A 712 16.45 -8.15 6.50
C HIS A 712 16.12 -7.49 7.83
N HIS A 713 17.10 -7.38 8.72
CA HIS A 713 17.02 -6.45 9.84
C HIS A 713 17.47 -5.07 9.35
N ASN A 714 16.58 -4.38 8.64
CA ASN A 714 16.90 -3.11 8.03
C ASN A 714 16.42 -1.92 8.85
N PHE A 715 17.16 -0.83 8.74
CA PHE A 715 16.80 0.48 9.26
C PHE A 715 16.86 1.52 8.13
N SER A 716 16.29 2.68 8.36
CA SER A 716 16.31 3.80 7.41
C SER A 716 16.82 5.06 8.06
N ALA A 717 17.32 5.98 7.25
CA ALA A 717 17.68 7.34 7.64
C ALA A 717 16.74 8.33 6.94
N TYR A 718 15.87 8.99 7.71
CA TYR A 718 14.98 10.06 7.25
C TYR A 718 15.72 11.40 7.38
N LEU A 719 15.82 12.12 6.26
CA LEU A 719 16.63 13.32 6.10
C LEU A 719 15.72 14.51 5.86
N THR A 720 15.63 15.42 6.81
CA THR A 720 14.82 16.63 6.69
C THR A 720 15.67 17.83 6.91
N VAL A 721 15.65 18.78 5.97
CA VAL A 721 16.34 20.07 6.06
C VAL A 721 15.34 21.17 5.77
N ALA A 722 15.17 22.10 6.70
CA ALA A 722 14.19 23.17 6.55
C ALA A 722 14.70 24.49 7.19
N PRO A 723 14.25 25.66 6.71
CA PRO A 723 14.48 26.93 7.38
C PRO A 723 13.68 27.03 8.68
N ASN A 724 14.11 27.88 9.59
CA ASN A 724 13.46 28.06 10.90
C ASN A 724 11.95 28.35 10.80
N SER A 725 11.52 29.11 9.80
CA SER A 725 10.11 29.44 9.59
C SER A 725 9.25 28.21 9.33
N VAL A 726 9.80 27.17 8.66
CA VAL A 726 9.11 25.91 8.43
C VAL A 726 9.14 25.06 9.69
N TRP A 727 10.26 24.98 10.42
CA TRP A 727 10.32 24.30 11.71
C TRP A 727 9.41 24.91 12.77
N GLN A 728 9.13 26.23 12.68
CA GLN A 728 8.26 26.95 13.63
C GLN A 728 6.78 26.66 13.43
N ASP A 729 6.40 26.36 12.21
CA ASP A 729 5.01 26.07 11.86
C ASP A 729 4.73 24.57 12.10
N LYS A 730 4.04 24.31 13.22
CA LYS A 730 3.77 22.94 13.66
C LYS A 730 3.04 22.13 12.58
N GLY A 731 3.58 20.95 12.29
CA GLY A 731 3.02 20.02 11.31
C GLY A 731 3.32 20.39 9.86
N SER A 732 4.11 21.45 9.58
CA SER A 732 4.58 21.75 8.24
C SER A 732 5.82 20.93 7.85
N VAL A 733 6.47 20.29 8.82
CA VAL A 733 7.56 19.32 8.60
C VAL A 733 7.01 17.92 8.68
N ASP A 734 6.98 17.26 7.54
CA ASP A 734 6.50 15.88 7.43
C ASP A 734 7.26 15.12 6.32
N HIS A 735 6.72 14.00 5.88
CA HIS A 735 7.30 13.19 4.81
C HIS A 735 7.44 13.95 3.47
N ASN A 736 6.62 14.97 3.21
CA ASN A 736 6.65 15.69 1.93
C ASN A 736 7.93 16.49 1.73
N ILE A 737 8.61 16.90 2.80
CA ILE A 737 9.89 17.63 2.75
C ILE A 737 11.08 16.77 3.20
N SER A 738 10.88 15.49 3.42
CA SER A 738 11.91 14.55 3.83
C SER A 738 12.38 13.67 2.67
N LYS A 739 13.64 13.29 2.70
CA LYS A 739 14.21 12.25 1.85
C LYS A 739 14.59 11.06 2.72
N VAL A 740 14.55 9.87 2.15
CA VAL A 740 14.80 8.63 2.89
C VAL A 740 15.91 7.83 2.21
N VAL A 741 16.83 7.32 3.00
CA VAL A 741 17.74 6.25 2.60
C VAL A 741 17.28 5.02 3.35
N SER A 742 16.65 4.09 2.65
CA SER A 742 16.01 2.91 3.24
C SER A 742 16.78 1.62 2.97
N GLY A 743 16.38 0.54 3.65
CA GLY A 743 16.92 -0.80 3.45
C GLY A 743 18.36 -0.97 3.92
N ILE A 744 18.80 -0.18 4.91
CA ILE A 744 20.19 -0.24 5.41
C ILE A 744 20.36 -1.49 6.27
N SER A 745 21.16 -2.44 5.77
CA SER A 745 21.48 -3.70 6.44
C SER A 745 22.73 -4.31 5.79
N ASP A 746 23.20 -5.41 6.33
CA ASP A 746 24.31 -6.19 5.74
C ASP A 746 23.91 -6.93 4.46
N THR A 747 22.63 -7.22 4.28
CA THR A 747 22.11 -8.02 3.15
C THR A 747 21.46 -7.18 2.04
N ALA A 748 21.09 -5.91 2.30
CA ALA A 748 20.49 -5.02 1.31
C ALA A 748 21.42 -3.83 0.99
N LEU A 749 21.08 -2.61 1.43
CA LEU A 749 21.98 -1.46 1.29
C LEU A 749 23.01 -1.46 2.42
N THR A 750 24.24 -1.82 2.14
CA THR A 750 25.25 -1.90 3.19
C THR A 750 25.45 -0.56 3.90
N PRO A 751 25.75 -0.54 5.23
CA PRO A 751 25.97 0.70 5.96
C PRO A 751 27.00 1.62 5.31
N GLN A 752 28.05 1.07 4.68
CA GLN A 752 29.08 1.87 3.99
C GLN A 752 28.53 2.60 2.77
N LEU A 753 27.69 1.98 1.95
CA LEU A 753 27.04 2.63 0.81
C LEU A 753 25.97 3.63 1.29
N ALA A 754 25.24 3.27 2.34
CA ALA A 754 24.23 4.14 2.94
C ALA A 754 24.84 5.45 3.48
N ILE A 755 26.05 5.43 4.07
CA ILE A 755 26.78 6.62 4.51
C ILE A 755 26.94 7.60 3.35
N THR A 756 27.43 7.13 2.21
CA THR A 756 27.68 7.95 1.03
C THR A 756 26.38 8.55 0.50
N ASN A 757 25.35 7.73 0.35
CA ASN A 757 24.03 8.16 -0.14
C ASN A 757 23.41 9.21 0.81
N THR A 758 23.42 8.95 2.11
CA THR A 758 22.88 9.85 3.14
C THR A 758 23.59 11.19 3.12
N ALA A 759 24.92 11.21 3.10
CA ALA A 759 25.70 12.44 3.09
C ALA A 759 25.47 13.26 1.80
N ASN A 760 25.38 12.60 0.64
CA ASN A 760 25.12 13.27 -0.64
C ASN A 760 23.72 13.87 -0.72
N ILE A 761 22.69 13.11 -0.33
CA ILE A 761 21.30 13.59 -0.33
C ILE A 761 21.12 14.74 0.63
N LEU A 762 21.68 14.63 1.84
CA LEU A 762 21.59 15.71 2.84
C LEU A 762 22.28 16.99 2.36
N ASN A 763 23.46 16.87 1.75
CA ASN A 763 24.15 18.01 1.15
C ASN A 763 23.32 18.68 0.04
N ALA A 764 22.68 17.89 -0.82
CA ALA A 764 21.77 18.40 -1.85
C ALA A 764 20.58 19.16 -1.23
N LEU A 765 19.97 18.64 -0.17
CA LEU A 765 18.91 19.31 0.57
C LEU A 765 19.35 20.67 1.15
N PHE A 766 20.53 20.73 1.78
CA PHE A 766 21.06 22.00 2.29
C PHE A 766 21.35 23.01 1.18
N LEU A 767 21.86 22.58 0.04
CA LEU A 767 22.12 23.46 -1.10
C LEU A 767 20.83 24.05 -1.67
N THR A 768 19.79 23.25 -1.79
CA THR A 768 18.48 23.69 -2.28
C THR A 768 17.85 24.73 -1.36
N GLN A 769 17.97 24.57 -0.04
CA GLN A 769 17.44 25.52 0.95
C GLN A 769 18.24 26.82 1.06
N LYS A 770 19.50 26.86 0.60
CA LYS A 770 20.33 28.08 0.58
C LYS A 770 20.06 28.98 -0.63
N THR A 771 19.48 28.44 -1.70
CA THR A 771 19.23 29.14 -2.97
C THR A 771 17.77 29.61 -3.13
N GLY A 772 16.89 29.28 -2.25
CA GLY A 772 15.48 29.74 -2.16
C GLY A 772 15.35 30.77 -1.04
#